data_ac3f8a36b09eec7bd49d42e4729b5778
#
_entry.id   ac3f8a36b09eec7bd49d42e4729b5778
#
_cell.length_a   1.000
_cell.length_b   1.000
_cell.length_c   1.000
_cell.angle_alpha   90.00
_cell.angle_beta   90.00
_cell.angle_gamma   90.00
#
_symmetry.space_group_name_H-M   'P 1'
#
loop_
_entity.id
_entity.type
_entity.pdbx_description
1 polymer ?
#
loop_
_entity_poly.entity_id
_entity_poly.type
_entity_poly.pdbx_seq_one_letter_code
_entity_poly.pdbx_strand_id
1 'polypeptide(L)'
;MNRRIFNSLRWAFPIVIVGGVVLFFPNIFSVKDKDSFYVEEVKPIINKKCISCHGGVKQSAGFSMMNRASFFKKNDSGKPAIDISNPSQSELLARINHADPMERMPSEGEPLSSKEIKIFEKWVDMGAPWGEHWAYKALSPVKVPSNTSWMGIFGGNKEKGNAVDAFIQQKLNENNLKLNPVADKETLLRRVSLDLIGIPAPKDIADKYLKSTSPDAYKTLVNDLLKLPQFGEKWASVWLDIARFADSKGYEKDGNRQIWRYRDWVIQALNKDMPYNQFITEQIAGDLLPNPKEEHYIATAFHRNTPTNDEGGTEDEEFRTAAVIDRVNTTFEGLMSTTFACTQCHGHPYEDIKHEEYFQFLAFFNNTRDEDTVEEFPVIRHYEKTDSLQLLDLVAWVKKTATPKRGDEIYSFLKFLQPLVYATHADLFVNSELYDTKFLVFRKNSSARIKDVVLNGEVRFIAQQRGNSKKGKLTIRLDSLRGKILGQFNIPSTEGKWAFTPFDIQPVYGKHDLYFSYENPSLTSDTESGFTLNSFHLDYAFPGNEGDPSKKTMDSLYWDLLRKNPPNTPIMMDNKPENARKTQVFIRGNWKVKGEVVSPGIPKVLNKSFDLTKPNRMGMVEWMTDKRNPLVSRTLVNRLWEQLFGTGIVETLEDFGSQGTLPSHPELLDYLSWEFMNKHRWSIKSSLKEIVLSQTYRQSSVATAEKLKKDPNNRLLSRAPRIRLSAEQVRDQALHVAGLLSKKMYGPSVMPYQPEGIWASPYDGNKWKISEGEDKYRRSIYTYYKRSSPYPSQLTFDGTGRNVCNARRIRTNTPLQALVTLNDPVFMEAATHFGQKMLKNPGLSVNDRIQHGYHILLNKPISPTLLQPLVKLYKDSKTYYKSHPELVKEIQVENPDVEDAAFALVANAMLNLDVIITKN
;
A
#
# COMPACT_ATOMS: atom_id res chain seq x y z
N MET A 1 -22.24 -34.44 82.69
CA MET A 1 -20.85 -34.47 82.24
C MET A 1 -20.74 -33.96 80.83
N ASN A 2 -20.07 -32.83 80.67
CA ASN A 2 -19.42 -32.17 79.52
C ASN A 2 -20.26 -31.34 78.54
N ARG A 3 -20.59 -30.18 79.07
CA ARG A 3 -21.00 -29.01 78.24
C ARG A 3 -19.95 -27.90 78.28
N ARG A 4 -18.69 -28.23 78.59
CA ARG A 4 -17.64 -27.17 78.78
C ARG A 4 -16.45 -27.24 77.74
N ILE A 5 -16.48 -28.11 76.76
CA ILE A 5 -15.38 -28.25 75.78
C ILE A 5 -15.70 -27.65 74.44
N PHE A 6 -16.94 -27.21 74.15
CA PHE A 6 -17.31 -26.65 72.85
C PHE A 6 -17.20 -25.13 72.76
N ASN A 7 -16.92 -24.43 73.83
CA ASN A 7 -16.83 -22.93 73.80
C ASN A 7 -15.39 -22.36 73.65
N SER A 8 -14.34 -23.15 73.67
CA SER A 8 -12.95 -22.73 73.52
C SER A 8 -12.43 -22.84 72.04
N LEU A 9 -13.18 -23.50 71.16
CA LEU A 9 -12.82 -23.60 69.73
C LEU A 9 -13.49 -22.53 68.79
N ARG A 10 -14.40 -21.69 69.35
CA ARG A 10 -15.11 -20.72 68.53
C ARG A 10 -14.37 -19.37 68.35
N TRP A 11 -13.28 -19.13 69.08
CA TRP A 11 -12.52 -17.86 68.96
C TRP A 11 -11.14 -18.01 68.32
N ALA A 12 -10.68 -19.22 68.02
CA ALA A 12 -9.41 -19.47 67.33
C ALA A 12 -9.52 -19.49 65.78
N PHE A 13 -10.72 -19.71 65.25
CA PHE A 13 -10.92 -19.82 63.82
C PHE A 13 -10.93 -18.53 63.00
N PRO A 14 -11.34 -17.34 63.53
CA PRO A 14 -11.29 -16.09 62.80
C PRO A 14 -9.87 -15.52 62.69
N ILE A 15 -8.99 -15.76 63.65
CA ILE A 15 -7.63 -15.19 63.66
C ILE A 15 -6.71 -15.94 62.69
N VAL A 16 -6.90 -17.24 62.47
CA VAL A 16 -6.12 -18.05 61.47
C VAL A 16 -6.53 -17.75 60.06
N ILE A 17 -7.81 -17.41 59.78
CA ILE A 17 -8.26 -17.00 58.41
C ILE A 17 -7.79 -15.60 58.07
N VAL A 18 -7.75 -14.67 59.04
CA VAL A 18 -7.23 -13.30 58.77
C VAL A 18 -5.70 -13.27 58.70
N GLY A 19 -5.00 -14.08 59.51
CA GLY A 19 -3.53 -14.24 59.41
C GLY A 19 -3.11 -15.02 58.15
N GLY A 20 -3.87 -16.07 57.73
CA GLY A 20 -3.62 -16.81 56.51
C GLY A 20 -3.88 -16.03 55.25
N VAL A 21 -4.89 -15.13 55.26
CA VAL A 21 -5.18 -14.22 54.13
C VAL A 21 -4.12 -13.12 54.00
N VAL A 22 -3.50 -12.68 55.07
CA VAL A 22 -2.44 -11.65 55.03
C VAL A 22 -1.07 -12.27 54.68
N LEU A 23 -0.84 -13.57 54.93
CA LEU A 23 0.41 -14.26 54.59
C LEU A 23 0.41 -14.98 53.23
N PHE A 24 -0.77 -15.14 52.58
CA PHE A 24 -0.88 -15.77 51.25
C PHE A 24 -1.31 -14.87 50.12
N PHE A 25 -1.46 -13.55 50.35
CA PHE A 25 -1.62 -12.51 49.30
C PHE A 25 -0.57 -11.38 49.41
N PRO A 26 0.73 -11.68 49.34
CA PRO A 26 1.66 -10.68 48.89
C PRO A 26 1.62 -10.71 47.36
N ASN A 27 1.15 -9.67 46.70
CA ASN A 27 1.18 -9.43 45.24
C ASN A 27 -0.17 -9.53 44.52
N ILE A 28 -1.16 -8.74 44.93
CA ILE A 28 -2.26 -8.28 44.06
C ILE A 28 -1.90 -6.91 43.45
N PHE A 29 -0.73 -6.37 43.71
CA PHE A 29 -0.16 -5.31 42.87
C PHE A 29 0.66 -6.02 41.78
N SER A 30 0.20 -5.98 40.55
CA SER A 30 0.98 -6.45 39.40
C SER A 30 2.34 -5.76 39.47
N VAL A 31 3.38 -6.49 39.77
CA VAL A 31 4.75 -6.06 39.50
C VAL A 31 4.80 -5.92 38.00
N LYS A 32 4.80 -4.68 37.47
CA LYS A 32 5.10 -4.44 36.06
C LYS A 32 6.32 -5.28 35.74
N ASP A 33 6.21 -6.12 34.70
CA ASP A 33 7.33 -6.92 34.22
C ASP A 33 8.55 -5.97 34.05
N LYS A 34 9.71 -6.42 34.53
CA LYS A 34 10.93 -5.58 34.50
C LYS A 34 11.23 -5.04 33.09
N ASP A 35 10.90 -5.83 32.07
CA ASP A 35 11.11 -5.47 30.67
C ASP A 35 10.13 -4.40 30.19
N SER A 36 8.86 -4.42 30.66
CA SER A 36 7.88 -3.40 30.33
C SER A 36 8.25 -2.02 30.93
N PHE A 37 8.91 -2.01 32.10
CA PHE A 37 9.35 -0.77 32.72
C PHE A 37 10.35 0.02 31.86
N TYR A 38 11.30 -0.67 31.24
CA TYR A 38 12.22 -0.04 30.30
C TYR A 38 11.49 0.57 29.10
N VAL A 39 10.63 -0.18 28.46
CA VAL A 39 9.94 0.24 27.23
C VAL A 39 8.97 1.39 27.48
N GLU A 40 8.25 1.35 28.61
CA GLU A 40 7.18 2.32 28.90
C GLU A 40 7.66 3.58 29.62
N GLU A 41 8.68 3.49 30.47
CA GLU A 41 9.10 4.60 31.32
C GLU A 41 10.50 5.15 30.94
N VAL A 42 11.48 4.30 30.64
CA VAL A 42 12.88 4.71 30.42
C VAL A 42 13.11 5.10 28.96
N LYS A 43 12.74 4.24 28.00
CA LYS A 43 13.03 4.45 26.58
C LYS A 43 12.41 5.75 26.03
N PRO A 44 11.19 6.18 26.42
CA PRO A 44 10.65 7.48 26.00
C PRO A 44 11.50 8.68 26.43
N ILE A 45 12.12 8.62 27.63
CA ILE A 45 13.00 9.70 28.11
C ILE A 45 14.31 9.69 27.30
N ILE A 46 14.90 8.50 27.08
CA ILE A 46 16.10 8.34 26.23
C ILE A 46 15.83 8.94 24.84
N ASN A 47 14.73 8.57 24.20
CA ASN A 47 14.37 9.06 22.87
C ASN A 47 14.18 10.57 22.80
N LYS A 48 13.63 11.17 23.86
CA LYS A 48 13.35 12.60 23.89
C LYS A 48 14.57 13.45 24.23
N LYS A 49 15.44 12.99 25.14
CA LYS A 49 16.48 13.82 25.76
C LYS A 49 17.93 13.35 25.52
N CYS A 50 18.15 12.11 25.07
CA CYS A 50 19.50 11.53 25.04
C CYS A 50 19.92 11.11 23.64
N ILE A 51 18.98 10.61 22.83
CA ILE A 51 19.26 9.90 21.59
C ILE A 51 19.89 10.79 20.50
N SER A 52 19.65 12.10 20.53
CA SER A 52 20.24 13.06 19.60
C SER A 52 21.77 13.09 19.65
N CYS A 53 22.34 12.81 20.83
CA CYS A 53 23.79 12.74 21.05
C CYS A 53 24.31 11.30 21.20
N HIS A 54 23.49 10.37 21.69
CA HIS A 54 23.87 8.99 22.00
C HIS A 54 23.03 7.96 21.24
N GLY A 55 22.67 8.25 19.97
CA GLY A 55 21.83 7.42 19.12
C GLY A 55 22.58 6.70 18.01
N GLY A 56 21.86 6.30 16.99
CA GLY A 56 22.41 5.65 15.80
C GLY A 56 23.17 6.59 14.88
N VAL A 57 22.85 7.90 14.90
CA VAL A 57 23.47 8.92 14.04
C VAL A 57 24.73 9.50 14.67
N LYS A 58 24.67 9.82 15.97
CA LYS A 58 25.77 10.41 16.75
C LYS A 58 26.00 9.58 18.00
N GLN A 59 27.28 9.29 18.30
CA GLN A 59 27.73 8.52 19.46
C GLN A 59 28.77 9.33 20.23
N SER A 60 28.28 10.40 20.90
CA SER A 60 29.16 11.27 21.69
C SER A 60 29.86 10.48 22.78
N ALA A 61 31.14 10.75 22.98
CA ALA A 61 32.02 10.06 23.92
C ALA A 61 32.08 8.52 23.68
N GLY A 62 31.96 8.07 22.42
CA GLY A 62 31.99 6.66 22.08
C GLY A 62 30.84 5.83 22.67
N PHE A 63 29.75 6.48 23.12
CA PHE A 63 28.64 5.85 23.80
C PHE A 63 27.34 5.94 22.99
N SER A 64 26.62 4.82 22.89
CA SER A 64 25.33 4.73 22.25
C SER A 64 24.28 4.10 23.16
N MET A 65 23.07 4.67 23.18
CA MET A 65 21.93 4.15 23.95
C MET A 65 21.01 3.24 23.11
N MET A 66 21.48 2.76 21.97
CA MET A 66 20.68 1.96 21.02
C MET A 66 20.50 0.51 21.45
N ASN A 67 21.45 -0.04 22.20
CA ASN A 67 21.40 -1.42 22.69
C ASN A 67 21.95 -1.56 24.10
N ARG A 68 21.49 -2.59 24.81
CA ARG A 68 21.86 -2.84 26.20
C ARG A 68 23.38 -2.99 26.42
N ALA A 69 24.06 -3.67 25.50
CA ALA A 69 25.49 -3.96 25.66
C ALA A 69 26.35 -2.70 25.72
N SER A 70 25.94 -1.62 25.07
CA SER A 70 26.66 -0.33 25.04
C SER A 70 26.73 0.31 26.43
N PHE A 71 25.75 0.14 27.30
CA PHE A 71 25.72 0.73 28.64
C PHE A 71 26.78 0.14 29.58
N PHE A 72 27.24 -1.09 29.28
CA PHE A 72 28.23 -1.82 30.09
C PHE A 72 29.64 -1.80 29.51
N LYS A 73 29.80 -1.26 28.28
CA LYS A 73 31.12 -1.04 27.69
C LYS A 73 31.75 0.23 28.24
N LYS A 74 33.08 0.24 28.33
CA LYS A 74 33.82 1.47 28.61
C LYS A 74 33.64 2.44 27.45
N ASN A 75 33.26 3.67 27.77
CA ASN A 75 33.19 4.80 26.85
C ASN A 75 34.55 5.56 26.84
N ASP A 76 34.57 6.74 26.20
CA ASP A 76 35.83 7.54 26.12
C ASP A 76 36.28 8.07 27.49
N SER A 77 35.43 8.07 28.53
CA SER A 77 35.81 8.37 29.91
C SER A 77 36.58 7.21 30.60
N GLY A 78 36.63 6.06 29.95
CA GLY A 78 37.20 4.83 30.49
C GLY A 78 36.28 4.06 31.43
N LYS A 79 35.04 4.53 31.66
CA LYS A 79 34.03 3.92 32.54
C LYS A 79 32.84 3.42 31.76
N PRO A 80 32.08 2.42 32.26
CA PRO A 80 30.81 2.06 31.69
C PRO A 80 29.74 3.10 32.11
N ALA A 81 28.73 3.30 31.29
CA ALA A 81 27.61 4.19 31.64
C ALA A 81 26.81 3.66 32.83
N ILE A 82 26.70 2.34 32.98
CA ILE A 82 26.02 1.66 34.09
C ILE A 82 26.98 0.65 34.74
N ASP A 83 27.12 0.74 36.04
CA ASP A 83 27.80 -0.25 36.88
C ASP A 83 26.75 -1.03 37.70
N ILE A 84 26.49 -2.29 37.32
CA ILE A 84 25.53 -3.16 38.03
C ILE A 84 26.06 -3.55 39.42
N SER A 85 27.38 -3.63 39.60
CA SER A 85 27.97 -4.00 40.89
C SER A 85 27.87 -2.86 41.91
N ASN A 86 27.84 -1.63 41.44
CA ASN A 86 27.65 -0.44 42.26
C ASN A 86 26.69 0.58 41.57
N PRO A 87 25.37 0.32 41.59
CA PRO A 87 24.38 1.13 40.84
C PRO A 87 24.47 2.62 41.07
N SER A 88 24.68 3.04 42.31
CA SER A 88 24.77 4.46 42.68
C SER A 88 26.01 5.19 42.14
N GLN A 89 27.04 4.45 41.70
CA GLN A 89 28.28 4.98 41.08
C GLN A 89 28.22 4.96 39.56
N SER A 90 27.10 4.57 38.96
CA SER A 90 26.90 4.58 37.51
C SER A 90 27.13 5.98 36.94
N GLU A 91 27.98 6.10 35.91
CA GLU A 91 28.31 7.40 35.30
C GLU A 91 27.08 8.08 34.72
N LEU A 92 26.12 7.32 34.19
CA LEU A 92 24.83 7.81 33.74
C LEU A 92 24.12 8.59 34.84
N LEU A 93 23.99 8.02 36.05
CA LEU A 93 23.31 8.67 37.18
C LEU A 93 24.11 9.90 37.69
N ALA A 94 25.44 9.81 37.70
CA ALA A 94 26.29 10.95 38.06
C ALA A 94 26.09 12.11 37.09
N ARG A 95 26.06 11.86 35.79
CA ARG A 95 25.92 12.89 34.75
C ARG A 95 24.51 13.53 34.73
N ILE A 96 23.41 12.76 34.88
CA ILE A 96 22.06 13.32 34.87
C ILE A 96 21.73 14.10 36.16
N ASN A 97 22.46 13.84 37.26
CA ASN A 97 22.31 14.53 38.54
C ASN A 97 23.34 15.64 38.76
N HIS A 98 24.26 15.89 37.82
CA HIS A 98 25.37 16.79 38.05
C HIS A 98 24.90 18.24 38.27
N ALA A 99 25.42 18.93 39.26
CA ALA A 99 25.02 20.31 39.60
C ALA A 99 25.56 21.32 38.57
N ASP A 100 26.79 21.10 38.07
CA ASP A 100 27.38 21.93 37.02
C ASP A 100 26.72 21.64 35.64
N PRO A 101 26.13 22.65 35.00
CA PRO A 101 25.54 22.52 33.67
C PRO A 101 26.54 22.06 32.58
N MET A 102 27.84 22.30 32.75
CA MET A 102 28.87 21.89 31.78
C MET A 102 29.16 20.39 31.83
N GLU A 103 28.89 19.75 32.94
CA GLU A 103 29.12 18.33 33.18
C GLU A 103 27.83 17.51 33.14
N ARG A 104 26.69 18.22 33.28
CA ARG A 104 25.38 17.61 33.34
C ARG A 104 24.90 17.14 31.95
N MET A 105 24.21 15.99 31.92
CA MET A 105 23.49 15.50 30.75
C MET A 105 21.96 15.63 30.92
N PRO A 106 21.21 16.03 29.87
CA PRO A 106 21.72 16.43 28.56
C PRO A 106 22.50 17.75 28.62
N SER A 107 23.56 17.87 27.83
CA SER A 107 24.40 19.09 27.72
C SER A 107 23.67 20.22 26.97
N GLU A 108 22.68 19.88 26.16
CA GLU A 108 21.82 20.81 25.42
C GLU A 108 20.36 20.55 25.78
N GLY A 109 19.57 21.64 25.90
CA GLY A 109 18.14 21.56 26.20
C GLY A 109 17.83 21.48 27.70
N GLU A 110 16.57 21.16 28.01
CA GLU A 110 16.09 21.11 29.41
C GLU A 110 16.64 19.90 30.16
N PRO A 111 17.11 20.10 31.42
CA PRO A 111 17.57 19.01 32.27
C PRO A 111 16.44 17.98 32.53
N LEU A 112 16.80 16.81 33.03
CA LEU A 112 15.83 15.83 33.49
C LEU A 112 15.10 16.38 34.75
N SER A 113 13.80 16.17 34.79
CA SER A 113 13.00 16.42 35.98
C SER A 113 13.34 15.42 37.09
N SER A 114 13.09 15.77 38.34
CA SER A 114 13.27 14.85 39.48
C SER A 114 12.49 13.54 39.33
N LYS A 115 11.37 13.56 38.58
CA LYS A 115 10.60 12.34 38.27
C LYS A 115 11.34 11.46 37.27
N GLU A 116 11.89 12.05 36.21
CA GLU A 116 12.65 11.33 35.18
C GLU A 116 13.95 10.74 35.76
N ILE A 117 14.62 11.47 36.62
CA ILE A 117 15.82 10.98 37.32
C ILE A 117 15.47 9.75 38.18
N LYS A 118 14.40 9.79 38.98
CA LYS A 118 13.96 8.64 39.77
C LYS A 118 13.61 7.41 38.91
N ILE A 119 13.16 7.60 37.68
CA ILE A 119 12.90 6.51 36.74
C ILE A 119 14.22 5.87 36.37
N PHE A 120 15.28 6.64 36.09
CA PHE A 120 16.60 6.09 35.77
C PHE A 120 17.25 5.42 36.98
N GLU A 121 17.17 6.01 38.17
CA GLU A 121 17.68 5.41 39.42
C GLU A 121 17.04 4.03 39.63
N LYS A 122 15.71 3.97 39.58
CA LYS A 122 14.97 2.69 39.70
C LYS A 122 15.35 1.68 38.63
N TRP A 123 15.55 2.14 37.39
CA TRP A 123 15.93 1.25 36.30
C TRP A 123 17.30 0.63 36.50
N VAL A 124 18.29 1.45 36.91
CA VAL A 124 19.66 0.98 37.21
C VAL A 124 19.67 0.03 38.41
N ASP A 125 18.92 0.34 39.50
CA ASP A 125 18.78 -0.51 40.68
C ASP A 125 18.12 -1.88 40.35
N MET A 126 17.25 -1.93 39.34
CA MET A 126 16.67 -3.18 38.84
C MET A 126 17.64 -4.01 38.00
N GLY A 127 18.88 -3.55 37.79
CA GLY A 127 19.90 -4.18 36.97
C GLY A 127 19.81 -3.81 35.49
N ALA A 128 19.25 -2.63 35.19
CA ALA A 128 19.02 -2.11 33.86
C ALA A 128 18.38 -3.15 32.91
N PRO A 129 17.20 -3.65 33.23
CA PRO A 129 16.47 -4.55 32.35
C PRO A 129 16.25 -3.89 31.00
N TRP A 130 16.30 -4.70 29.95
CA TRP A 130 16.14 -4.23 28.57
C TRP A 130 15.00 -4.99 27.92
N GLY A 131 13.84 -4.35 27.88
CA GLY A 131 12.66 -4.94 27.26
C GLY A 131 12.74 -4.85 25.73
N GLU A 132 12.22 -5.88 25.06
CA GLU A 132 11.98 -5.82 23.64
C GLU A 132 10.80 -4.88 23.35
N HIS A 133 10.94 -4.02 22.34
CA HIS A 133 9.85 -3.12 21.95
C HIS A 133 8.61 -3.92 21.57
N TRP A 134 7.43 -3.48 22.05
CA TRP A 134 6.17 -4.20 21.86
C TRP A 134 5.90 -4.61 20.41
N ALA A 135 6.25 -3.72 19.44
CA ALA A 135 6.00 -3.95 18.02
C ALA A 135 6.79 -5.13 17.45
N TYR A 136 7.96 -5.42 18.01
CA TYR A 136 8.86 -6.48 17.53
C TYR A 136 8.72 -7.78 18.32
N LYS A 137 8.02 -7.74 19.46
CA LYS A 137 7.76 -8.93 20.28
C LYS A 137 6.89 -9.93 19.52
N ALA A 138 7.36 -11.20 19.47
CA ALA A 138 6.62 -12.27 18.80
C ALA A 138 5.21 -12.43 19.41
N LEU A 139 4.24 -12.72 18.54
CA LEU A 139 2.86 -12.95 18.97
C LEU A 139 2.73 -14.30 19.70
N SER A 140 1.90 -14.31 20.71
CA SER A 140 1.49 -15.51 21.44
C SER A 140 -0.02 -15.51 21.69
N PRO A 141 -0.66 -16.65 21.99
CA PRO A 141 -2.08 -16.67 22.32
C PRO A 141 -2.39 -15.74 23.49
N VAL A 142 -3.35 -14.81 23.29
CA VAL A 142 -3.77 -13.87 24.33
C VAL A 142 -5.03 -14.39 25.00
N LYS A 143 -5.02 -14.41 26.35
CA LYS A 143 -6.19 -14.82 27.11
C LYS A 143 -7.24 -13.71 27.07
N VAL A 144 -8.43 -14.03 26.56
CA VAL A 144 -9.57 -13.11 26.59
C VAL A 144 -9.98 -12.84 28.04
N PRO A 145 -10.15 -11.57 28.45
CA PRO A 145 -10.58 -11.22 29.79
C PRO A 145 -11.91 -11.92 30.16
N SER A 146 -11.98 -12.52 31.34
CA SER A 146 -13.21 -13.11 31.82
C SER A 146 -14.14 -12.01 32.33
N ASN A 147 -15.31 -11.84 31.72
CA ASN A 147 -16.36 -10.98 32.24
C ASN A 147 -17.00 -11.66 33.48
N THR A 148 -16.31 -11.66 34.62
CA THR A 148 -16.92 -12.00 35.91
C THR A 148 -17.67 -10.77 36.43
N SER A 149 -18.80 -10.47 35.82
CA SER A 149 -19.86 -9.74 36.56
C SER A 149 -20.46 -10.72 37.57
N TRP A 150 -20.43 -10.38 38.86
CA TRP A 150 -20.98 -11.16 39.98
C TRP A 150 -22.49 -11.42 39.88
N MET A 151 -23.19 -10.89 38.86
CA MET A 151 -24.60 -11.12 38.58
C MET A 151 -24.91 -12.37 37.71
N GLY A 152 -23.90 -13.18 37.35
CA GLY A 152 -24.10 -14.42 36.58
C GLY A 152 -24.48 -15.67 37.41
N ILE A 153 -24.86 -15.55 38.66
CA ILE A 153 -25.27 -16.67 39.53
C ILE A 153 -26.72 -17.14 39.31
N PHE A 154 -27.56 -16.36 38.64
CA PHE A 154 -28.91 -16.74 38.26
C PHE A 154 -29.06 -16.90 36.74
N GLY A 155 -28.92 -18.11 36.28
CA GLY A 155 -29.42 -18.78 35.09
C GLY A 155 -29.77 -17.94 33.87
N GLY A 156 -28.83 -17.76 32.92
CA GLY A 156 -29.10 -17.37 31.56
C GLY A 156 -28.04 -17.97 30.63
N ASN A 157 -28.42 -18.48 29.47
CA ASN A 157 -27.53 -19.06 28.47
C ASN A 157 -26.34 -18.17 28.22
N LYS A 158 -25.12 -18.63 28.57
CA LYS A 158 -23.85 -17.98 28.27
C LYS A 158 -23.56 -18.11 26.77
N GLU A 159 -24.09 -17.21 25.94
CA GLU A 159 -23.38 -16.89 24.69
C GLU A 159 -22.00 -16.39 25.11
N LYS A 160 -20.93 -17.05 24.62
CA LYS A 160 -19.56 -16.51 24.75
C LYS A 160 -19.57 -15.16 24.08
N GLY A 161 -19.47 -14.08 24.86
CA GLY A 161 -19.40 -12.71 24.34
C GLY A 161 -18.26 -12.56 23.33
N ASN A 162 -18.39 -11.61 22.40
CA ASN A 162 -17.33 -11.29 21.44
C ASN A 162 -16.05 -10.86 22.19
N ALA A 163 -14.90 -11.43 21.80
CA ALA A 163 -13.63 -11.17 22.48
C ALA A 163 -13.22 -9.69 22.39
N VAL A 164 -13.51 -9.00 21.27
CA VAL A 164 -13.27 -7.54 21.13
C VAL A 164 -13.94 -6.78 22.27
N ASP A 165 -15.22 -7.11 22.57
CA ASP A 165 -15.98 -6.44 23.63
C ASP A 165 -15.39 -6.68 25.02
N ALA A 166 -14.80 -7.86 25.27
CA ALA A 166 -14.18 -8.17 26.56
C ALA A 166 -12.98 -7.27 26.85
N PHE A 167 -12.09 -7.09 25.87
CA PHE A 167 -10.92 -6.19 26.00
C PHE A 167 -11.34 -4.72 26.15
N ILE A 168 -12.26 -4.26 25.32
CA ILE A 168 -12.75 -2.86 25.38
C ILE A 168 -13.45 -2.61 26.71
N GLN A 169 -14.31 -3.53 27.16
CA GLN A 169 -15.03 -3.40 28.44
C GLN A 169 -14.05 -3.34 29.63
N GLN A 170 -13.01 -4.18 29.62
CA GLN A 170 -11.98 -4.12 30.67
C GLN A 170 -11.37 -2.72 30.74
N LYS A 171 -10.95 -2.17 29.61
CA LYS A 171 -10.32 -0.85 29.56
C LYS A 171 -11.26 0.28 29.95
N LEU A 172 -12.53 0.18 29.57
CA LEU A 172 -13.56 1.13 29.97
C LEU A 172 -13.81 1.08 31.48
N ASN A 173 -13.87 -0.11 32.09
CA ASN A 173 -14.05 -0.27 33.53
C ASN A 173 -12.91 0.36 34.33
N GLU A 174 -11.65 0.19 33.90
CA GLU A 174 -10.48 0.83 34.49
C GLU A 174 -10.59 2.37 34.51
N ASN A 175 -11.35 2.97 33.57
CA ASN A 175 -11.57 4.40 33.44
C ASN A 175 -12.97 4.86 33.90
N ASN A 176 -13.74 3.99 34.59
CA ASN A 176 -15.11 4.26 35.01
C ASN A 176 -15.99 4.77 33.86
N LEU A 177 -15.90 4.11 32.69
CA LEU A 177 -16.71 4.33 31.51
C LEU A 177 -17.46 3.05 31.13
N LYS A 178 -18.48 3.19 30.27
CA LYS A 178 -19.30 2.06 29.75
C LYS A 178 -19.55 2.26 28.26
N LEU A 179 -19.74 1.16 27.54
CA LEU A 179 -20.22 1.18 26.17
C LEU A 179 -21.59 1.87 26.08
N ASN A 180 -21.86 2.51 24.96
CA ASN A 180 -23.19 2.98 24.63
C ASN A 180 -24.13 1.79 24.32
N PRO A 181 -25.47 2.00 24.40
CA PRO A 181 -26.43 1.07 23.81
C PRO A 181 -26.16 0.84 22.32
N VAL A 182 -26.60 -0.31 21.82
CA VAL A 182 -26.58 -0.61 20.38
C VAL A 182 -27.37 0.45 19.61
N ALA A 183 -26.86 0.88 18.48
CA ALA A 183 -27.55 1.82 17.59
C ALA A 183 -28.79 1.19 16.94
N ASP A 184 -29.69 2.02 16.42
CA ASP A 184 -30.85 1.55 15.65
C ASP A 184 -30.46 0.79 14.38
N LYS A 185 -31.42 0.00 13.84
CA LYS A 185 -31.18 -0.87 12.67
C LYS A 185 -30.73 -0.08 11.44
N GLU A 186 -31.33 1.05 11.20
CA GLU A 186 -31.05 1.90 10.05
C GLU A 186 -29.63 2.48 10.11
N THR A 187 -29.19 2.91 11.29
CA THR A 187 -27.80 3.36 11.52
C THR A 187 -26.82 2.22 11.30
N LEU A 188 -27.10 1.01 11.82
CA LEU A 188 -26.25 -0.16 11.63
C LEU A 188 -26.19 -0.60 10.18
N LEU A 189 -27.33 -0.60 9.46
CA LEU A 189 -27.39 -0.90 8.03
C LEU A 189 -26.48 0.03 7.24
N ARG A 190 -26.63 1.35 7.43
CA ARG A 190 -25.81 2.34 6.75
C ARG A 190 -24.32 2.19 7.08
N ARG A 191 -23.96 2.11 8.37
CA ARG A 191 -22.58 2.00 8.84
C ARG A 191 -21.88 0.80 8.22
N VAL A 192 -22.43 -0.40 8.38
CA VAL A 192 -21.81 -1.63 7.93
C VAL A 192 -21.76 -1.75 6.40
N SER A 193 -22.74 -1.19 5.69
CA SER A 193 -22.72 -1.16 4.23
C SER A 193 -21.60 -0.27 3.70
N LEU A 194 -21.45 0.94 4.25
CA LEU A 194 -20.38 1.86 3.87
C LEU A 194 -18.99 1.30 4.23
N ASP A 195 -18.87 0.56 5.33
CA ASP A 195 -17.60 -0.04 5.75
C ASP A 195 -17.23 -1.27 4.92
N LEU A 196 -18.18 -2.13 4.58
CA LEU A 196 -17.88 -3.37 3.87
C LEU A 196 -17.88 -3.22 2.35
N ILE A 197 -18.81 -2.45 1.79
CA ILE A 197 -18.99 -2.33 0.33
C ILE A 197 -18.84 -0.90 -0.22
N GLY A 198 -18.67 0.10 0.65
CA GLY A 198 -18.37 1.49 0.27
C GLY A 198 -19.55 2.29 -0.28
N ILE A 199 -20.73 1.71 -0.41
CA ILE A 199 -21.99 2.32 -0.87
C ILE A 199 -23.16 1.85 0.02
N PRO A 200 -24.34 2.50 -0.04
CA PRO A 200 -25.54 1.97 0.61
C PRO A 200 -25.89 0.55 0.14
N ALA A 201 -26.45 -0.25 1.05
CA ALA A 201 -26.83 -1.62 0.74
C ALA A 201 -27.83 -1.70 -0.42
N PRO A 202 -27.77 -2.73 -1.27
CA PRO A 202 -28.85 -3.05 -2.21
C PRO A 202 -30.20 -3.14 -1.51
N LYS A 203 -31.26 -2.67 -2.18
CA LYS A 203 -32.60 -2.53 -1.60
C LYS A 203 -33.16 -3.84 -1.03
N ASP A 204 -32.94 -4.95 -1.72
CA ASP A 204 -33.39 -6.29 -1.31
C ASP A 204 -32.73 -6.74 0.01
N ILE A 205 -31.43 -6.49 0.17
CA ILE A 205 -30.68 -6.79 1.40
C ILE A 205 -31.12 -5.85 2.54
N ALA A 206 -31.31 -4.56 2.23
CA ALA A 206 -31.76 -3.58 3.21
C ALA A 206 -33.17 -3.93 3.73
N ASP A 207 -34.13 -4.17 2.84
CA ASP A 207 -35.50 -4.54 3.18
C ASP A 207 -35.54 -5.85 4.01
N LYS A 208 -34.78 -6.86 3.61
CA LYS A 208 -34.66 -8.13 4.34
C LYS A 208 -34.19 -7.92 5.79
N TYR A 209 -33.17 -7.10 5.97
CA TYR A 209 -32.64 -6.80 7.31
C TYR A 209 -33.61 -5.98 8.16
N LEU A 210 -34.15 -4.89 7.61
CA LEU A 210 -35.02 -3.97 8.36
C LEU A 210 -36.34 -4.66 8.81
N LYS A 211 -36.89 -5.54 7.98
CA LYS A 211 -38.11 -6.28 8.26
C LYS A 211 -37.89 -7.49 9.19
N SER A 212 -36.65 -7.97 9.30
CA SER A 212 -36.35 -9.17 10.09
C SER A 212 -36.47 -8.94 11.61
N THR A 213 -37.14 -9.87 12.30
CA THR A 213 -37.22 -9.91 13.77
C THR A 213 -36.26 -10.93 14.37
N SER A 214 -35.48 -11.65 13.54
CA SER A 214 -34.52 -12.65 13.98
C SER A 214 -33.39 -12.03 14.82
N PRO A 215 -32.94 -12.64 15.90
CA PRO A 215 -31.75 -12.21 16.64
C PRO A 215 -30.48 -12.23 15.77
N ASP A 216 -30.42 -13.12 14.76
CA ASP A 216 -29.31 -13.22 13.81
C ASP A 216 -29.42 -12.28 12.60
N ALA A 217 -30.41 -11.38 12.55
CA ALA A 217 -30.63 -10.50 11.40
C ALA A 217 -29.39 -9.70 11.02
N TYR A 218 -28.70 -9.12 12.00
CA TYR A 218 -27.48 -8.34 11.75
C TYR A 218 -26.30 -9.20 11.24
N LYS A 219 -26.12 -10.38 11.79
CA LYS A 219 -25.11 -11.35 11.32
C LYS A 219 -25.39 -11.80 9.88
N THR A 220 -26.66 -11.99 9.54
CA THR A 220 -27.10 -12.31 8.17
C THR A 220 -26.78 -11.15 7.22
N LEU A 221 -27.11 -9.91 7.60
CA LEU A 221 -26.73 -8.71 6.84
C LEU A 221 -25.22 -8.65 6.55
N VAL A 222 -24.37 -8.81 7.57
CA VAL A 222 -22.91 -8.83 7.42
C VAL A 222 -22.47 -9.93 6.44
N ASN A 223 -23.02 -11.13 6.54
CA ASN A 223 -22.68 -12.23 5.64
C ASN A 223 -23.11 -11.94 4.20
N ASP A 224 -24.30 -11.34 3.98
CA ASP A 224 -24.80 -11.00 2.66
C ASP A 224 -23.93 -9.90 2.02
N LEU A 225 -23.54 -8.86 2.77
CA LEU A 225 -22.66 -7.79 2.30
C LEU A 225 -21.24 -8.30 1.94
N LEU A 226 -20.65 -9.20 2.74
CA LEU A 226 -19.32 -9.77 2.48
C LEU A 226 -19.26 -10.62 1.20
N LYS A 227 -20.40 -11.08 0.67
CA LYS A 227 -20.48 -11.83 -0.60
C LYS A 227 -20.52 -10.93 -1.82
N LEU A 228 -20.89 -9.67 -1.65
CA LEU A 228 -21.06 -8.74 -2.76
C LEU A 228 -19.70 -8.38 -3.40
N PRO A 229 -19.61 -8.31 -4.74
CA PRO A 229 -18.36 -7.99 -5.43
C PRO A 229 -17.87 -6.55 -5.14
N GLN A 230 -18.73 -5.67 -4.68
CA GLN A 230 -18.38 -4.31 -4.23
C GLN A 230 -17.46 -4.30 -3.00
N PHE A 231 -17.37 -5.41 -2.26
CA PHE A 231 -16.40 -5.59 -1.19
C PHE A 231 -14.97 -5.40 -1.70
N GLY A 232 -14.62 -6.08 -2.80
CA GLY A 232 -13.29 -5.95 -3.40
C GLY A 232 -13.01 -4.54 -3.87
N GLU A 233 -13.98 -3.83 -4.47
CA GLU A 233 -13.81 -2.44 -4.89
C GLU A 233 -13.54 -1.51 -3.70
N LYS A 234 -14.30 -1.64 -2.59
CA LYS A 234 -14.09 -0.83 -1.37
C LYS A 234 -12.71 -1.05 -0.77
N TRP A 235 -12.31 -2.30 -0.58
CA TRP A 235 -11.05 -2.61 0.10
C TRP A 235 -9.83 -2.47 -0.80
N ALA A 236 -10.00 -2.63 -2.12
CA ALA A 236 -8.96 -2.28 -3.09
C ALA A 236 -8.66 -0.78 -3.08
N SER A 237 -9.64 0.11 -2.89
CA SER A 237 -9.37 1.56 -2.82
C SER A 237 -8.41 1.93 -1.69
N VAL A 238 -8.47 1.21 -0.55
CA VAL A 238 -7.53 1.37 0.57
C VAL A 238 -6.14 0.82 0.22
N TRP A 239 -6.10 -0.36 -0.42
CA TRP A 239 -4.84 -0.99 -0.81
C TRP A 239 -4.09 -0.22 -1.89
N LEU A 240 -4.79 0.41 -2.82
CA LEU A 240 -4.18 1.14 -3.93
C LEU A 240 -3.41 2.40 -3.51
N ASP A 241 -3.70 2.98 -2.34
CA ASP A 241 -2.89 4.06 -1.75
C ASP A 241 -1.54 3.52 -1.26
N ILE A 242 -1.54 2.34 -0.63
CA ILE A 242 -0.32 1.65 -0.21
C ILE A 242 0.51 1.24 -1.43
N ALA A 243 -0.18 0.73 -2.46
CA ALA A 243 0.44 0.30 -3.70
C ALA A 243 0.91 1.46 -4.60
N ARG A 244 0.62 2.71 -4.26
CA ARG A 244 0.94 3.90 -5.08
C ARG A 244 0.35 3.83 -6.49
N PHE A 245 -0.80 3.14 -6.65
CA PHE A 245 -1.41 2.90 -7.95
C PHE A 245 -1.74 4.21 -8.67
N ALA A 246 -1.24 4.35 -9.90
CA ALA A 246 -1.62 5.43 -10.80
C ALA A 246 -1.58 4.95 -12.26
N ASP A 247 -2.43 5.54 -13.10
CA ASP A 247 -2.48 5.31 -14.54
C ASP A 247 -1.42 6.14 -15.30
N SER A 248 -0.56 6.86 -14.57
CA SER A 248 0.54 7.67 -15.10
C SER A 248 1.87 7.36 -14.41
N LYS A 249 2.96 7.77 -15.05
CA LYS A 249 4.34 7.43 -14.66
C LYS A 249 4.88 8.26 -13.51
N GLY A 250 4.46 9.52 -13.39
CA GLY A 250 5.00 10.49 -12.43
C GLY A 250 6.08 11.38 -13.06
N TYR A 251 6.82 12.10 -12.22
CA TYR A 251 7.77 13.14 -12.56
C TYR A 251 7.12 14.25 -13.40
N GLU A 252 7.88 15.06 -14.16
CA GLU A 252 7.37 16.23 -14.84
C GLU A 252 6.53 15.88 -16.08
N LYS A 253 6.97 14.91 -16.87
CA LYS A 253 6.24 14.47 -18.06
C LYS A 253 4.97 13.72 -17.75
N ASP A 254 5.01 12.87 -16.72
CA ASP A 254 3.87 12.10 -16.19
C ASP A 254 3.01 11.42 -17.27
N GLY A 255 3.70 10.70 -18.16
CA GLY A 255 3.08 10.01 -19.30
C GLY A 255 2.14 8.88 -18.88
N ASN A 256 1.28 8.46 -19.80
CA ASN A 256 0.31 7.38 -19.54
C ASN A 256 0.98 6.02 -19.28
N ARG A 257 0.35 5.20 -18.43
CA ARG A 257 0.77 3.84 -18.08
C ARG A 257 -0.41 2.87 -18.14
N GLN A 258 -0.21 1.67 -18.67
CA GLN A 258 -1.25 0.65 -18.72
C GLN A 258 -1.10 -0.38 -17.58
N ILE A 259 -1.39 0.04 -16.36
CA ILE A 259 -1.23 -0.82 -15.16
C ILE A 259 -2.57 -1.22 -14.52
N TRP A 260 -3.69 -0.85 -15.09
CA TRP A 260 -5.03 -1.06 -14.54
C TRP A 260 -5.38 -2.54 -14.26
N ARG A 261 -4.73 -3.50 -14.93
CA ARG A 261 -4.93 -4.93 -14.67
C ARG A 261 -4.48 -5.33 -13.26
N TYR A 262 -3.49 -4.63 -12.70
CA TYR A 262 -3.10 -4.80 -11.30
C TYR A 262 -4.23 -4.39 -10.34
N ARG A 263 -4.88 -3.24 -10.55
CA ARG A 263 -6.06 -2.85 -9.77
C ARG A 263 -7.14 -3.93 -9.82
N ASP A 264 -7.43 -4.44 -11.01
CA ASP A 264 -8.45 -5.48 -11.21
C ASP A 264 -8.06 -6.77 -10.51
N TRP A 265 -6.77 -7.14 -10.53
CA TRP A 265 -6.24 -8.29 -9.78
C TRP A 265 -6.46 -8.10 -8.27
N VAL A 266 -6.16 -6.93 -7.72
CA VAL A 266 -6.40 -6.61 -6.29
C VAL A 266 -7.87 -6.77 -5.93
N ILE A 267 -8.79 -6.22 -6.74
CA ILE A 267 -10.24 -6.36 -6.53
C ILE A 267 -10.66 -7.84 -6.51
N GLN A 268 -10.16 -8.63 -7.47
CA GLN A 268 -10.48 -10.05 -7.57
C GLN A 268 -9.93 -10.87 -6.39
N ALA A 269 -8.69 -10.61 -5.98
CA ALA A 269 -8.05 -11.28 -4.85
C ALA A 269 -8.83 -11.04 -3.54
N LEU A 270 -9.23 -9.79 -3.27
CA LEU A 270 -10.03 -9.42 -2.10
C LEU A 270 -11.44 -10.02 -2.15
N ASN A 271 -12.07 -10.08 -3.31
CA ASN A 271 -13.38 -10.71 -3.49
C ASN A 271 -13.34 -12.22 -3.25
N LYS A 272 -12.28 -12.88 -3.69
CA LYS A 272 -12.02 -14.32 -3.44
C LYS A 272 -11.61 -14.59 -1.98
N ASP A 273 -11.42 -13.55 -1.16
CA ASP A 273 -10.86 -13.65 0.20
C ASP A 273 -9.52 -14.41 0.19
N MET A 274 -8.65 -14.07 -0.78
CA MET A 274 -7.31 -14.65 -0.86
C MET A 274 -6.59 -14.48 0.47
N PRO A 275 -6.01 -15.54 1.05
CA PRO A 275 -5.26 -15.41 2.30
C PRO A 275 -4.18 -14.31 2.18
N TYR A 276 -4.10 -13.42 3.16
CA TYR A 276 -3.26 -12.22 3.07
C TYR A 276 -1.77 -12.53 2.91
N ASN A 277 -1.29 -13.62 3.50
CA ASN A 277 0.09 -14.10 3.26
C ASN A 277 0.30 -14.47 1.78
N GLN A 278 -0.65 -15.16 1.12
CA GLN A 278 -0.60 -15.43 -0.32
C GLN A 278 -0.70 -14.13 -1.12
N PHE A 279 -1.60 -13.23 -0.75
CA PHE A 279 -1.79 -11.94 -1.39
C PHE A 279 -0.50 -11.10 -1.42
N ILE A 280 0.28 -11.10 -0.33
CA ILE A 280 1.60 -10.45 -0.28
C ILE A 280 2.61 -11.22 -1.12
N THR A 281 2.62 -12.56 -1.02
CA THR A 281 3.58 -13.41 -1.75
C THR A 281 3.49 -13.20 -3.25
N GLU A 282 2.27 -13.20 -3.80
CA GLU A 282 2.08 -12.99 -5.24
C GLU A 282 2.50 -11.60 -5.69
N GLN A 283 2.31 -10.56 -4.85
CA GLN A 283 2.70 -9.20 -5.19
C GLN A 283 4.22 -8.94 -5.13
N ILE A 284 4.93 -9.63 -4.26
CA ILE A 284 6.38 -9.44 -4.07
C ILE A 284 7.21 -10.40 -4.91
N ALA A 285 6.75 -11.65 -5.03
CA ALA A 285 7.50 -12.76 -5.59
C ALA A 285 6.66 -13.68 -6.50
N GLY A 286 5.60 -13.13 -7.12
CA GLY A 286 4.71 -13.91 -7.98
C GLY A 286 5.40 -14.55 -9.17
N ASP A 287 6.38 -13.89 -9.76
CA ASP A 287 7.24 -14.40 -10.84
C ASP A 287 8.20 -15.51 -10.38
N LEU A 288 8.46 -15.63 -9.08
CA LEU A 288 9.34 -16.65 -8.50
C LEU A 288 8.58 -17.88 -7.98
N LEU A 289 7.27 -17.92 -8.13
CA LEU A 289 6.45 -19.08 -7.78
C LEU A 289 6.75 -20.27 -8.68
N PRO A 290 6.61 -21.51 -8.21
CA PRO A 290 6.64 -22.67 -9.09
C PRO A 290 5.54 -22.58 -10.15
N ASN A 291 5.91 -22.62 -11.44
CA ASN A 291 4.98 -22.50 -12.58
C ASN A 291 4.07 -21.26 -12.50
N PRO A 292 4.62 -20.06 -12.51
CA PRO A 292 3.83 -18.83 -12.33
C PRO A 292 2.87 -18.64 -13.52
N LYS A 293 1.62 -18.29 -13.20
CA LYS A 293 0.59 -17.97 -14.18
C LYS A 293 0.60 -16.46 -14.50
N GLU A 294 -0.13 -16.05 -15.53
CA GLU A 294 -0.27 -14.65 -15.93
C GLU A 294 -0.70 -13.75 -14.76
N GLU A 295 -1.66 -14.21 -13.95
CA GLU A 295 -2.16 -13.47 -12.76
C GLU A 295 -1.06 -13.22 -11.71
N HIS A 296 -0.11 -14.15 -11.54
CA HIS A 296 1.01 -14.00 -10.61
C HIS A 296 2.01 -12.92 -11.10
N TYR A 297 2.27 -12.84 -12.40
CA TYR A 297 3.07 -11.75 -12.99
C TYR A 297 2.37 -10.40 -12.82
N ILE A 298 1.06 -10.31 -13.10
CA ILE A 298 0.28 -9.08 -12.94
C ILE A 298 0.31 -8.61 -11.48
N ALA A 299 0.26 -9.53 -10.51
CA ALA A 299 0.36 -9.20 -9.08
C ALA A 299 1.65 -8.44 -8.74
N THR A 300 2.78 -8.80 -9.39
CA THR A 300 4.08 -8.14 -9.14
C THR A 300 4.11 -6.67 -9.55
N ALA A 301 3.12 -6.20 -10.30
CA ALA A 301 2.97 -4.78 -10.62
C ALA A 301 2.78 -3.90 -9.36
N PHE A 302 2.54 -4.48 -8.17
CA PHE A 302 2.62 -3.77 -6.88
C PHE A 302 3.89 -2.93 -6.76
N HIS A 303 5.04 -3.51 -7.05
CA HIS A 303 6.33 -2.83 -6.99
C HIS A 303 6.75 -2.17 -8.32
N ARG A 304 5.89 -2.23 -9.36
CA ARG A 304 6.05 -1.46 -10.60
C ARG A 304 5.16 -0.22 -10.64
N ASN A 305 4.38 0.02 -9.58
CA ASN A 305 3.67 1.29 -9.36
C ASN A 305 4.59 2.44 -8.89
N THR A 306 5.89 2.21 -8.75
CA THR A 306 6.86 3.29 -8.52
C THR A 306 6.79 4.32 -9.65
N PRO A 307 7.03 5.61 -9.40
CA PRO A 307 7.26 6.58 -10.48
C PRO A 307 8.43 6.12 -11.37
N THR A 308 8.31 6.32 -12.67
CA THR A 308 9.36 6.09 -13.68
C THR A 308 9.52 7.32 -14.55
N ASN A 309 10.76 7.61 -14.95
CA ASN A 309 11.09 8.80 -15.73
C ASN A 309 11.28 8.47 -17.22
N ASP A 310 10.49 9.10 -18.09
CA ASP A 310 10.63 8.99 -19.54
C ASP A 310 11.07 10.30 -20.19
N GLU A 311 11.66 11.21 -19.41
CA GLU A 311 12.24 12.46 -19.90
C GLU A 311 13.62 12.21 -20.52
N GLY A 312 13.92 12.98 -21.56
CA GLY A 312 15.25 13.01 -22.17
C GLY A 312 16.28 13.73 -21.30
N GLY A 313 17.57 13.38 -21.47
CA GLY A 313 18.66 14.04 -20.76
C GLY A 313 18.84 13.67 -19.30
N THR A 314 18.10 12.67 -18.78
CA THR A 314 18.19 12.19 -17.40
C THR A 314 19.03 10.90 -17.30
N GLU A 315 19.59 10.63 -16.13
CA GLU A 315 20.39 9.43 -15.89
C GLU A 315 19.52 8.26 -15.44
N ASP A 316 19.33 7.25 -16.30
CA ASP A 316 18.40 6.12 -16.07
C ASP A 316 18.69 5.37 -14.78
N GLU A 317 19.97 5.16 -14.42
CA GLU A 317 20.37 4.45 -13.20
C GLU A 317 19.96 5.21 -11.93
N GLU A 318 19.84 6.54 -11.98
CA GLU A 318 19.31 7.36 -10.88
C GLU A 318 17.87 6.98 -10.58
N PHE A 319 17.02 7.00 -11.60
CA PHE A 319 15.58 6.72 -11.45
C PHE A 319 15.31 5.24 -11.19
N ARG A 320 16.10 4.34 -11.78
CA ARG A 320 16.05 2.92 -11.43
C ARG A 320 16.39 2.71 -9.95
N THR A 321 17.44 3.36 -9.46
CA THR A 321 17.83 3.30 -8.05
C THR A 321 16.76 3.88 -7.14
N ALA A 322 16.18 5.01 -7.50
CA ALA A 322 15.07 5.62 -6.78
C ALA A 322 13.86 4.67 -6.69
N ALA A 323 13.54 3.97 -7.79
CA ALA A 323 12.48 2.97 -7.81
C ALA A 323 12.76 1.77 -6.88
N VAL A 324 14.00 1.30 -6.82
CA VAL A 324 14.41 0.20 -5.90
C VAL A 324 14.34 0.66 -4.43
N ILE A 325 14.77 1.88 -4.13
CA ILE A 325 14.65 2.51 -2.80
C ILE A 325 13.18 2.62 -2.39
N ASP A 326 12.31 3.11 -3.27
CA ASP A 326 10.87 3.21 -3.00
C ASP A 326 10.22 1.84 -2.70
N ARG A 327 10.67 0.74 -3.35
CA ARG A 327 10.22 -0.62 -3.04
C ARG A 327 10.57 -1.04 -1.63
N VAL A 328 11.79 -0.76 -1.18
CA VAL A 328 12.24 -1.01 0.20
C VAL A 328 11.35 -0.25 1.18
N ASN A 329 11.22 1.07 0.99
CA ASN A 329 10.46 1.93 1.88
C ASN A 329 8.98 1.53 1.93
N THR A 330 8.37 1.24 0.77
CA THR A 330 6.98 0.74 0.69
C THR A 330 6.80 -0.60 1.42
N THR A 331 7.77 -1.50 1.35
CA THR A 331 7.70 -2.79 2.04
C THR A 331 7.68 -2.59 3.55
N PHE A 332 8.54 -1.74 4.09
CA PHE A 332 8.59 -1.48 5.52
C PHE A 332 7.41 -0.65 6.02
N GLU A 333 7.14 0.49 5.41
CA GLU A 333 6.05 1.38 5.82
C GLU A 333 4.68 0.78 5.50
N GLY A 334 4.53 0.27 4.28
CA GLY A 334 3.28 -0.26 3.76
C GLY A 334 2.87 -1.61 4.37
N LEU A 335 3.79 -2.52 4.62
CA LEU A 335 3.47 -3.89 5.04
C LEU A 335 3.87 -4.21 6.48
N MET A 336 4.74 -3.40 7.10
CA MET A 336 5.28 -3.65 8.44
C MET A 336 5.19 -2.45 9.40
N SER A 337 4.59 -1.32 8.96
CA SER A 337 4.44 -0.10 9.77
C SER A 337 5.75 0.30 10.50
N THR A 338 6.85 0.32 9.77
CA THR A 338 8.18 0.62 10.33
C THR A 338 8.86 1.67 9.44
N THR A 339 9.36 2.73 10.04
CA THR A 339 10.18 3.73 9.35
C THR A 339 11.56 3.13 9.08
N PHE A 340 11.92 2.93 7.83
CA PHE A 340 13.19 2.34 7.43
C PHE A 340 14.01 3.26 6.52
N ALA A 341 13.37 4.21 5.88
CA ALA A 341 13.99 5.17 4.96
C ALA A 341 15.13 5.98 5.60
N CYS A 342 15.08 6.24 6.90
CA CYS A 342 16.14 6.95 7.63
C CYS A 342 17.48 6.24 7.54
N THR A 343 17.50 4.91 7.39
CA THR A 343 18.72 4.11 7.33
C THR A 343 19.41 4.12 5.96
N GLN A 344 18.81 4.78 4.97
CA GLN A 344 19.43 4.97 3.65
C GLN A 344 20.74 5.78 3.70
N CYS A 345 20.86 6.72 4.65
CA CYS A 345 22.02 7.63 4.72
C CYS A 345 22.92 7.39 5.93
N HIS A 346 22.39 6.81 7.01
CA HIS A 346 23.07 6.57 8.30
C HIS A 346 22.36 5.45 9.06
N GLY A 347 22.86 5.01 10.20
CA GLY A 347 22.13 4.09 11.09
C GLY A 347 20.80 4.69 11.54
N HIS A 348 19.78 3.86 11.82
CA HIS A 348 18.47 4.35 12.24
C HIS A 348 18.60 5.20 13.52
N PRO A 349 17.97 6.38 13.61
CA PRO A 349 18.15 7.27 14.76
C PRO A 349 17.71 6.67 16.10
N TYR A 350 16.65 5.83 16.10
CA TYR A 350 15.95 5.36 17.30
C TYR A 350 15.91 3.84 17.47
N GLU A 351 16.22 3.08 16.43
CA GLU A 351 16.23 1.62 16.42
C GLU A 351 17.62 1.08 16.14
N ASP A 352 17.96 -0.10 16.68
CA ASP A 352 19.26 -0.73 16.45
C ASP A 352 19.32 -1.38 15.06
N ILE A 353 19.16 -0.55 14.03
CA ILE A 353 19.26 -0.91 12.62
C ILE A 353 20.42 -0.12 11.99
N LYS A 354 21.36 -0.85 11.41
CA LYS A 354 22.56 -0.25 10.82
C LYS A 354 22.30 0.21 9.39
N HIS A 355 23.08 1.19 8.96
CA HIS A 355 23.07 1.69 7.57
C HIS A 355 23.28 0.58 6.52
N GLU A 356 24.21 -0.34 6.76
CA GLU A 356 24.49 -1.48 5.90
C GLU A 356 23.27 -2.41 5.71
N GLU A 357 22.48 -2.61 6.77
CA GLU A 357 21.30 -3.49 6.75
C GLU A 357 20.20 -2.98 5.81
N TYR A 358 20.16 -1.65 5.55
CA TYR A 358 19.29 -1.09 4.52
C TYR A 358 19.63 -1.63 3.14
N PHE A 359 20.94 -1.65 2.80
CA PHE A 359 21.39 -2.13 1.49
C PHE A 359 21.38 -3.65 1.37
N GLN A 360 21.54 -4.37 2.47
CA GLN A 360 21.30 -5.82 2.51
C GLN A 360 19.84 -6.12 2.17
N PHE A 361 18.89 -5.34 2.69
CA PHE A 361 17.47 -5.50 2.34
C PHE A 361 17.20 -5.00 0.91
N LEU A 362 17.80 -3.90 0.49
CA LEU A 362 17.70 -3.39 -0.88
C LEU A 362 18.14 -4.43 -1.92
N ALA A 363 19.12 -5.27 -1.58
CA ALA A 363 19.64 -6.31 -2.46
C ALA A 363 18.57 -7.32 -2.93
N PHE A 364 17.49 -7.53 -2.17
CA PHE A 364 16.35 -8.36 -2.61
C PHE A 364 15.66 -7.79 -3.86
N PHE A 365 15.64 -6.47 -4.02
CA PHE A 365 14.99 -5.79 -5.13
C PHE A 365 15.96 -5.35 -6.24
N ASN A 366 17.23 -5.17 -5.92
CA ASN A 366 18.22 -4.68 -6.89
C ASN A 366 18.47 -5.65 -8.05
N ASN A 367 18.19 -6.95 -7.85
CA ASN A 367 18.35 -7.96 -8.88
C ASN A 367 17.20 -8.03 -9.89
N THR A 368 16.21 -7.16 -9.83
CA THR A 368 15.14 -7.11 -10.82
C THR A 368 15.63 -6.57 -12.16
N ARG A 369 15.03 -7.05 -13.27
CA ARG A 369 15.46 -6.72 -14.66
C ARG A 369 15.04 -5.35 -15.12
N ASP A 370 14.18 -4.65 -14.39
CA ASP A 370 13.68 -3.37 -14.81
C ASP A 370 14.80 -2.34 -14.91
N GLU A 371 14.72 -1.58 -15.98
CA GLU A 371 15.47 -0.38 -16.25
C GLU A 371 14.49 0.80 -16.27
N ASP A 372 14.97 2.03 -16.10
CA ASP A 372 14.13 3.22 -16.24
C ASP A 372 14.06 3.62 -17.73
N THR A 373 13.43 2.78 -18.53
CA THR A 373 13.24 2.98 -19.97
C THR A 373 11.82 3.42 -20.28
N VAL A 374 11.63 4.03 -21.45
CA VAL A 374 10.30 4.52 -21.90
C VAL A 374 9.26 3.40 -21.92
N GLU A 375 9.65 2.19 -22.30
CA GLU A 375 8.76 1.01 -22.43
C GLU A 375 8.46 0.32 -21.10
N GLU A 376 9.16 0.68 -20.03
CA GLU A 376 9.02 0.08 -18.69
C GLU A 376 9.21 -1.45 -18.65
N PHE A 377 10.11 -1.99 -19.48
CA PHE A 377 10.41 -3.43 -19.44
C PHE A 377 10.94 -3.88 -18.07
N PRO A 378 10.68 -5.16 -17.65
CA PRO A 378 9.88 -6.18 -18.33
C PRO A 378 8.37 -5.92 -18.23
N VAL A 379 7.66 -6.35 -19.26
CA VAL A 379 6.20 -6.25 -19.33
C VAL A 379 5.59 -7.61 -19.65
N ILE A 380 4.31 -7.80 -19.28
CA ILE A 380 3.51 -8.91 -19.81
C ILE A 380 2.62 -8.38 -20.94
N ARG A 381 2.72 -8.98 -22.12
CA ARG A 381 1.96 -8.62 -23.32
C ARG A 381 0.62 -9.35 -23.31
N HIS A 382 -0.47 -8.62 -23.51
CA HIS A 382 -1.84 -9.15 -23.49
C HIS A 382 -2.38 -9.30 -24.90
N TYR A 383 -2.02 -10.41 -25.54
CA TYR A 383 -2.54 -10.75 -26.86
C TYR A 383 -4.05 -10.98 -26.82
N GLU A 384 -4.72 -10.65 -27.93
CA GLU A 384 -6.11 -11.04 -28.14
C GLU A 384 -6.24 -12.57 -28.19
N LYS A 385 -7.48 -13.07 -28.06
CA LYS A 385 -7.74 -14.52 -27.96
C LYS A 385 -7.14 -15.32 -29.13
N THR A 386 -7.29 -14.82 -30.37
CA THR A 386 -6.75 -15.48 -31.56
C THR A 386 -5.22 -15.54 -31.50
N ASP A 387 -4.57 -14.43 -31.22
CA ASP A 387 -3.11 -14.37 -31.13
C ASP A 387 -2.56 -15.21 -29.98
N SER A 388 -3.29 -15.27 -28.86
CA SER A 388 -2.93 -16.12 -27.73
C SER A 388 -2.97 -17.61 -28.08
N LEU A 389 -3.96 -18.04 -28.87
CA LEU A 389 -4.03 -19.43 -29.39
C LEU A 389 -2.88 -19.69 -30.35
N GLN A 390 -2.61 -18.78 -31.28
CA GLN A 390 -1.50 -18.90 -32.24
C GLN A 390 -0.14 -18.96 -31.51
N LEU A 391 0.05 -18.20 -30.44
CA LEU A 391 1.26 -18.28 -29.59
C LEU A 391 1.41 -19.69 -28.99
N LEU A 392 0.32 -20.24 -28.45
CA LEU A 392 0.34 -21.58 -27.86
C LEU A 392 0.61 -22.66 -28.92
N ASP A 393 0.04 -22.54 -30.12
CA ASP A 393 0.30 -23.45 -31.24
C ASP A 393 1.77 -23.40 -31.70
N LEU A 394 2.32 -22.17 -31.81
CA LEU A 394 3.74 -21.99 -32.12
C LEU A 394 4.63 -22.67 -31.06
N VAL A 395 4.36 -22.43 -29.81
CA VAL A 395 5.13 -22.98 -28.66
C VAL A 395 5.02 -24.51 -28.64
N ALA A 396 3.83 -25.08 -28.87
CA ALA A 396 3.63 -26.51 -28.93
C ALA A 396 4.42 -27.13 -30.09
N TRP A 397 4.39 -26.49 -31.28
CA TRP A 397 5.18 -26.93 -32.44
C TRP A 397 6.68 -26.91 -32.16
N VAL A 398 7.19 -25.84 -31.54
CA VAL A 398 8.61 -25.73 -31.17
C VAL A 398 9.01 -26.78 -30.14
N LYS A 399 8.18 -27.05 -29.12
CA LYS A 399 8.44 -28.10 -28.11
C LYS A 399 8.55 -29.50 -28.77
N LYS A 400 7.77 -29.76 -29.79
CA LYS A 400 7.78 -31.02 -30.55
C LYS A 400 8.99 -31.08 -31.47
N THR A 401 9.34 -30.00 -32.15
CA THR A 401 10.36 -29.95 -33.21
C THR A 401 11.78 -29.81 -32.66
N ALA A 402 11.95 -29.14 -31.51
CA ALA A 402 13.24 -28.94 -30.83
C ALA A 402 13.22 -29.54 -29.42
N THR A 403 13.01 -28.67 -28.39
CA THR A 403 12.99 -29.11 -27.00
C THR A 403 11.90 -28.34 -26.21
N PRO A 404 11.40 -28.90 -25.11
CA PRO A 404 10.51 -28.17 -24.22
C PRO A 404 11.11 -26.82 -23.76
N LYS A 405 12.39 -26.79 -23.39
CA LYS A 405 13.13 -25.59 -23.00
C LYS A 405 13.09 -24.50 -24.07
N ARG A 406 13.33 -24.89 -25.36
CA ARG A 406 13.30 -23.95 -26.48
C ARG A 406 11.90 -23.34 -26.69
N GLY A 407 10.86 -24.14 -26.52
CA GLY A 407 9.49 -23.65 -26.55
C GLY A 407 9.20 -22.62 -25.44
N ASP A 408 9.70 -22.88 -24.24
CA ASP A 408 9.53 -21.95 -23.10
C ASP A 408 10.34 -20.65 -23.29
N GLU A 409 11.52 -20.71 -23.92
CA GLU A 409 12.30 -19.52 -24.29
C GLU A 409 11.56 -18.63 -25.30
N ILE A 410 11.02 -19.21 -26.36
CA ILE A 410 10.21 -18.50 -27.37
C ILE A 410 8.95 -17.91 -26.73
N TYR A 411 8.25 -18.69 -25.89
CA TYR A 411 7.10 -18.18 -25.14
C TYR A 411 7.49 -16.96 -24.30
N SER A 412 8.56 -17.08 -23.52
CA SER A 412 9.04 -16.02 -22.65
C SER A 412 9.39 -14.76 -23.44
N PHE A 413 10.10 -14.91 -24.56
CA PHE A 413 10.46 -13.75 -25.36
C PHE A 413 9.23 -13.07 -25.99
N LEU A 414 8.32 -13.81 -26.60
CA LEU A 414 7.11 -13.24 -27.18
C LEU A 414 6.16 -12.65 -26.13
N LYS A 415 6.06 -13.28 -24.95
CA LYS A 415 5.13 -12.85 -23.87
C LYS A 415 5.66 -11.71 -23.04
N PHE A 416 6.96 -11.67 -22.77
CA PHE A 416 7.57 -10.72 -21.83
C PHE A 416 8.60 -9.77 -22.46
N LEU A 417 8.99 -9.98 -23.71
CA LEU A 417 10.11 -9.31 -24.36
C LEU A 417 11.40 -9.41 -23.52
N GLN A 418 11.70 -10.62 -23.02
CA GLN A 418 12.86 -10.88 -22.19
C GLN A 418 13.54 -12.22 -22.56
N PRO A 419 14.88 -12.30 -22.51
CA PRO A 419 15.83 -11.26 -22.08
C PRO A 419 16.12 -10.23 -23.17
N LEU A 420 16.45 -9.00 -22.77
CA LEU A 420 16.99 -7.94 -23.62
C LEU A 420 18.31 -7.44 -23.05
N VAL A 421 19.22 -6.99 -23.93
CA VAL A 421 20.38 -6.17 -23.59
C VAL A 421 20.08 -4.74 -24.03
N TYR A 422 20.12 -3.79 -23.10
CA TYR A 422 19.72 -2.41 -23.36
C TYR A 422 20.90 -1.56 -23.86
N ALA A 423 20.63 -0.68 -24.80
CA ALA A 423 21.62 0.24 -25.34
C ALA A 423 22.10 1.29 -24.34
N THR A 424 21.30 1.53 -23.26
CA THR A 424 21.67 2.41 -22.13
C THR A 424 22.93 1.97 -21.40
N HIS A 425 23.34 0.70 -21.54
CA HIS A 425 24.58 0.16 -20.95
C HIS A 425 25.82 0.44 -21.82
N ALA A 426 25.68 1.16 -22.94
CA ALA A 426 26.80 1.47 -23.81
C ALA A 426 27.77 2.50 -23.20
N ASP A 427 29.05 2.34 -23.52
CA ASP A 427 30.12 3.28 -23.18
C ASP A 427 31.15 3.41 -24.34
N LEU A 428 32.28 4.08 -24.12
CA LEU A 428 33.34 4.30 -25.08
C LEU A 428 32.86 4.83 -26.44
N PHE A 429 32.04 5.87 -26.39
CA PHE A 429 31.43 6.47 -27.59
C PHE A 429 32.49 7.16 -28.47
N VAL A 430 32.46 6.87 -29.77
CA VAL A 430 33.20 7.60 -30.81
C VAL A 430 32.21 7.97 -31.91
N ASN A 431 31.93 9.24 -32.12
CA ASN A 431 30.90 9.75 -33.02
C ASN A 431 29.54 9.06 -32.88
N SER A 432 29.23 8.61 -31.66
CA SER A 432 27.97 8.01 -31.20
C SER A 432 27.64 8.57 -29.83
N GLU A 433 26.42 8.44 -29.39
CA GLU A 433 25.97 8.90 -28.06
C GLU A 433 24.71 8.18 -27.64
N LEU A 434 24.34 8.31 -26.38
CA LEU A 434 22.98 8.01 -25.96
C LEU A 434 22.11 9.26 -26.20
N TYR A 435 21.34 9.25 -27.29
CA TYR A 435 20.35 10.29 -27.57
C TYR A 435 19.25 10.28 -26.51
N ASP A 436 19.00 11.45 -25.92
CA ASP A 436 18.13 11.61 -24.75
C ASP A 436 18.49 10.68 -23.58
N THR A 437 19.75 10.23 -23.51
CA THR A 437 20.24 9.22 -22.54
C THR A 437 19.56 7.85 -22.64
N LYS A 438 18.66 7.66 -23.60
CA LYS A 438 17.82 6.45 -23.71
C LYS A 438 18.21 5.54 -24.87
N PHE A 439 18.70 6.09 -25.98
CA PHE A 439 18.88 5.37 -27.23
C PHE A 439 20.26 5.55 -27.82
N LEU A 440 20.96 4.47 -28.14
CA LEU A 440 22.28 4.53 -28.77
C LEU A 440 22.15 4.93 -30.24
N VAL A 441 22.61 6.13 -30.57
CA VAL A 441 22.65 6.64 -31.95
C VAL A 441 24.01 6.39 -32.56
N PHE A 442 24.01 5.84 -33.76
CA PHE A 442 25.21 5.68 -34.60
C PHE A 442 25.18 6.66 -35.76
N ARG A 443 26.33 7.34 -35.97
CA ARG A 443 26.56 8.33 -37.04
C ARG A 443 27.61 7.81 -38.01
N LYS A 444 28.00 8.63 -38.98
CA LYS A 444 29.07 8.32 -39.96
C LYS A 444 30.37 7.93 -39.21
N ASN A 445 30.93 6.74 -39.49
CA ASN A 445 32.15 6.22 -38.87
C ASN A 445 32.14 6.29 -37.31
N SER A 446 31.18 5.64 -36.71
CA SER A 446 30.95 5.68 -35.26
C SER A 446 31.19 4.35 -34.58
N SER A 447 31.45 4.39 -33.29
CA SER A 447 31.56 3.18 -32.48
C SER A 447 31.08 3.37 -31.05
N ALA A 448 30.68 2.25 -30.39
CA ALA A 448 30.35 2.19 -28.98
C ALA A 448 30.64 0.78 -28.46
N ARG A 449 30.69 0.62 -27.13
CA ARG A 449 30.84 -0.68 -26.47
C ARG A 449 29.67 -0.97 -25.51
N ILE A 450 29.27 -2.24 -25.43
CA ILE A 450 28.43 -2.78 -24.36
C ILE A 450 29.20 -3.88 -23.66
N LYS A 451 29.40 -3.75 -22.34
CA LYS A 451 30.21 -4.65 -21.53
C LYS A 451 29.49 -5.91 -21.11
N ASP A 452 30.29 -6.93 -20.81
CA ASP A 452 29.87 -8.05 -19.96
C ASP A 452 28.69 -8.84 -20.54
N VAL A 453 28.52 -8.92 -21.86
CA VAL A 453 27.47 -9.66 -22.53
C VAL A 453 27.78 -11.15 -22.49
N VAL A 454 26.85 -11.95 -21.94
CA VAL A 454 26.99 -13.42 -21.89
C VAL A 454 26.46 -14.01 -23.20
N LEU A 455 27.35 -14.78 -23.90
CA LEU A 455 27.06 -15.49 -25.12
C LEU A 455 27.08 -17.00 -24.84
N ASN A 456 26.03 -17.71 -25.30
CA ASN A 456 25.86 -19.16 -25.09
C ASN A 456 25.73 -19.93 -26.40
N GLY A 457 26.33 -19.41 -27.48
CA GLY A 457 26.28 -20.03 -28.80
C GLY A 457 25.06 -19.62 -29.64
N GLU A 458 24.43 -18.49 -29.31
CA GLU A 458 23.37 -17.87 -30.09
C GLU A 458 23.92 -17.52 -31.50
N VAL A 459 23.05 -17.59 -32.48
CA VAL A 459 23.39 -17.36 -33.91
C VAL A 459 22.56 -16.23 -34.53
N ARG A 460 21.68 -15.62 -33.77
CA ARG A 460 20.83 -14.50 -34.21
C ARG A 460 20.96 -13.33 -33.25
N PHE A 461 21.15 -12.14 -33.76
CA PHE A 461 21.11 -10.86 -33.10
C PHE A 461 19.85 -10.12 -33.55
N ILE A 462 18.84 -10.04 -32.70
CA ILE A 462 17.55 -9.41 -33.00
C ILE A 462 17.58 -8.00 -32.40
N ALA A 463 17.84 -6.99 -33.25
CA ALA A 463 17.93 -5.60 -32.83
C ALA A 463 16.55 -4.93 -32.81
N GLN A 464 16.21 -4.23 -31.74
CA GLN A 464 15.15 -3.24 -31.75
C GLN A 464 15.74 -1.90 -32.18
N GLN A 465 15.52 -1.54 -33.44
CA GLN A 465 16.18 -0.40 -34.08
C GLN A 465 15.23 0.47 -34.90
N ARG A 466 15.66 1.71 -35.16
CA ARG A 466 15.04 2.63 -36.12
C ARG A 466 16.09 3.36 -36.94
N GLY A 467 15.82 3.61 -38.21
CA GLY A 467 16.69 4.38 -39.08
C GLY A 467 16.09 4.64 -40.47
N ASN A 468 16.55 5.67 -41.14
CA ASN A 468 16.09 6.06 -42.48
C ASN A 468 17.08 5.69 -43.59
N SER A 469 18.35 5.40 -43.22
CA SER A 469 19.42 5.11 -44.20
C SER A 469 19.48 3.65 -44.57
N LYS A 470 19.64 3.36 -45.86
CA LYS A 470 19.73 1.99 -46.40
C LYS A 470 21.17 1.51 -46.68
N LYS A 471 22.19 2.32 -46.44
CA LYS A 471 23.60 2.02 -46.83
C LYS A 471 24.53 1.84 -45.63
N GLY A 472 24.00 1.82 -44.42
CA GLY A 472 24.81 1.67 -43.22
C GLY A 472 25.22 0.23 -42.95
N LYS A 473 26.49 0.03 -42.61
CA LYS A 473 27.11 -1.28 -42.28
C LYS A 473 27.49 -1.29 -40.81
N LEU A 474 26.92 -2.22 -40.03
CA LEU A 474 27.27 -2.44 -38.64
C LEU A 474 28.21 -3.67 -38.53
N THR A 475 29.30 -3.53 -37.81
CA THR A 475 30.19 -4.64 -37.45
C THR A 475 30.23 -4.76 -35.93
N ILE A 476 29.96 -5.94 -35.40
CA ILE A 476 30.07 -6.25 -33.96
C ILE A 476 31.31 -7.13 -33.76
N ARG A 477 32.20 -6.71 -32.84
CA ARG A 477 33.45 -7.41 -32.52
C ARG A 477 33.51 -7.72 -31.02
N LEU A 478 34.28 -8.74 -30.68
CA LEU A 478 34.49 -9.20 -29.29
C LEU A 478 35.73 -8.51 -28.70
N ASP A 479 35.59 -8.02 -27.47
CA ASP A 479 36.63 -7.56 -26.54
C ASP A 479 37.47 -6.37 -27.00
N SER A 480 37.45 -6.01 -28.28
CA SER A 480 38.09 -4.79 -28.80
C SER A 480 37.58 -4.42 -30.21
N LEU A 481 37.83 -3.17 -30.66
CA LEU A 481 37.55 -2.72 -32.04
C LEU A 481 38.33 -3.48 -33.11
N ARG A 482 39.39 -4.25 -32.74
CA ARG A 482 40.16 -5.11 -33.63
C ARG A 482 39.95 -6.61 -33.33
N GLY A 483 39.05 -6.94 -32.43
CA GLY A 483 38.75 -8.29 -32.01
C GLY A 483 38.05 -9.14 -33.08
N LYS A 484 37.81 -10.39 -32.77
CA LYS A 484 37.10 -11.33 -33.63
C LYS A 484 35.71 -10.77 -33.99
N ILE A 485 35.33 -10.84 -35.26
CA ILE A 485 34.01 -10.43 -35.73
C ILE A 485 32.98 -11.43 -35.25
N LEU A 486 31.99 -10.95 -34.47
CA LEU A 486 30.79 -11.71 -34.10
C LEU A 486 29.76 -11.65 -35.22
N GLY A 487 29.56 -10.49 -35.85
CA GLY A 487 28.67 -10.33 -36.99
C GLY A 487 28.95 -9.05 -37.76
N GLN A 488 28.56 -9.05 -39.03
CA GLN A 488 28.68 -7.88 -39.93
C GLN A 488 27.51 -7.84 -40.90
N PHE A 489 26.74 -6.75 -40.87
CA PHE A 489 25.49 -6.70 -41.64
C PHE A 489 25.12 -5.26 -42.05
N ASN A 490 24.32 -5.19 -43.12
CA ASN A 490 23.75 -3.92 -43.58
C ASN A 490 22.48 -3.61 -42.79
N ILE A 491 22.40 -2.41 -42.21
CA ILE A 491 21.21 -1.98 -41.46
C ILE A 491 20.12 -1.58 -42.46
N PRO A 492 18.93 -2.24 -42.43
CA PRO A 492 17.82 -1.83 -43.27
C PRO A 492 17.17 -0.56 -42.76
N SER A 493 16.57 0.22 -43.68
CA SER A 493 15.70 1.32 -43.27
C SER A 493 14.41 0.79 -42.65
N THR A 494 13.97 1.40 -41.55
CA THR A 494 12.67 1.14 -40.94
C THR A 494 11.70 2.32 -41.12
N GLU A 495 12.00 3.24 -42.03
CA GLU A 495 11.22 4.47 -42.25
C GLU A 495 11.03 5.30 -41.00
N GLY A 496 12.04 5.28 -40.12
CA GLY A 496 12.01 6.01 -38.83
C GLY A 496 11.14 5.39 -37.75
N LYS A 497 10.58 4.20 -37.98
CA LYS A 497 9.77 3.47 -36.98
C LYS A 497 10.63 2.46 -36.23
N TRP A 498 10.31 2.19 -34.97
CA TRP A 498 10.92 1.10 -34.23
C TRP A 498 10.51 -0.25 -34.81
N ALA A 499 11.51 -1.12 -35.06
CA ALA A 499 11.28 -2.45 -35.59
C ALA A 499 12.29 -3.46 -35.02
N PHE A 500 11.84 -4.70 -34.82
CA PHE A 500 12.72 -5.83 -34.54
C PHE A 500 13.29 -6.36 -35.84
N THR A 501 14.61 -6.33 -35.97
CA THR A 501 15.34 -6.75 -37.16
C THR A 501 16.34 -7.87 -36.81
N PRO A 502 16.23 -9.07 -37.42
CA PRO A 502 17.19 -10.15 -37.18
C PRO A 502 18.47 -9.98 -38.03
N PHE A 503 19.58 -10.37 -37.44
CA PHE A 503 20.86 -10.46 -38.10
C PHE A 503 21.56 -11.77 -37.69
N ASP A 504 22.26 -12.42 -38.61
CA ASP A 504 22.99 -13.66 -38.32
C ASP A 504 24.36 -13.30 -37.70
N ILE A 505 24.73 -13.99 -36.61
CA ILE A 505 26.01 -13.87 -35.90
C ILE A 505 26.71 -15.23 -35.80
N GLN A 506 28.03 -15.20 -35.56
CA GLN A 506 28.78 -16.39 -35.29
C GLN A 506 28.53 -16.93 -33.89
N PRO A 507 28.37 -18.27 -33.70
CA PRO A 507 28.23 -18.84 -32.37
C PRO A 507 29.53 -18.65 -31.56
N VAL A 508 29.38 -18.04 -30.37
CA VAL A 508 30.45 -17.78 -29.41
C VAL A 508 29.95 -18.10 -28.01
N TYR A 509 30.85 -18.51 -27.13
CA TYR A 509 30.56 -18.83 -25.72
C TYR A 509 31.41 -18.00 -24.80
N GLY A 510 30.85 -17.62 -23.66
CA GLY A 510 31.53 -16.87 -22.61
C GLY A 510 31.01 -15.48 -22.44
N LYS A 511 31.69 -14.71 -21.55
CA LYS A 511 31.34 -13.34 -21.24
C LYS A 511 32.28 -12.41 -22.00
N HIS A 512 31.76 -11.53 -22.81
CA HIS A 512 32.50 -10.69 -23.74
C HIS A 512 32.00 -9.23 -23.70
N ASP A 513 32.91 -8.31 -24.00
CA ASP A 513 32.57 -6.93 -24.35
C ASP A 513 32.21 -6.89 -25.85
N LEU A 514 31.06 -6.36 -26.20
CA LEU A 514 30.64 -6.16 -27.58
C LEU A 514 31.00 -4.77 -28.05
N TYR A 515 31.89 -4.69 -29.05
CA TYR A 515 32.27 -3.45 -29.71
C TYR A 515 31.49 -3.30 -31.03
N PHE A 516 30.69 -2.28 -31.11
CA PHE A 516 29.89 -1.91 -32.27
C PHE A 516 30.68 -0.88 -33.08
N SER A 517 30.87 -1.09 -34.36
CA SER A 517 31.39 -0.11 -35.29
C SER A 517 30.43 0.05 -36.46
N TYR A 518 30.06 1.28 -36.79
CA TYR A 518 29.11 1.59 -37.85
C TYR A 518 29.75 2.54 -38.88
N GLU A 519 29.59 2.17 -40.15
CA GLU A 519 30.06 2.93 -41.30
C GLU A 519 28.89 3.19 -42.25
N ASN A 520 28.72 4.47 -42.64
CA ASN A 520 27.70 4.81 -43.65
C ASN A 520 28.18 5.96 -44.55
N PRO A 521 28.71 5.61 -45.75
CA PRO A 521 29.22 6.60 -46.67
C PRO A 521 28.15 7.52 -47.28
N SER A 522 26.85 7.16 -47.12
CA SER A 522 25.78 8.01 -47.67
C SER A 522 25.38 9.17 -46.74
N LEU A 523 25.87 9.19 -45.50
CA LEU A 523 25.61 10.30 -44.59
C LEU A 523 26.50 11.49 -44.98
N THR A 524 25.88 12.65 -45.08
CA THR A 524 26.49 13.88 -45.58
C THR A 524 27.28 14.62 -44.50
N SER A 525 26.96 14.47 -43.23
CA SER A 525 27.67 15.05 -42.11
C SER A 525 27.94 14.05 -40.99
N ASP A 526 28.91 14.37 -40.14
CA ASP A 526 29.25 13.56 -38.97
C ASP A 526 28.19 13.67 -37.84
N THR A 527 27.27 14.61 -37.93
CA THR A 527 26.16 14.80 -36.99
C THR A 527 24.87 14.13 -37.42
N GLU A 528 24.82 13.67 -38.71
CA GLU A 528 23.61 13.00 -39.22
C GLU A 528 23.46 11.61 -38.62
N SER A 529 22.26 11.29 -38.16
CA SER A 529 21.96 10.00 -37.56
C SER A 529 21.77 8.92 -38.63
N GLY A 530 22.56 7.85 -38.56
CA GLY A 530 22.46 6.67 -39.43
C GLY A 530 21.35 5.72 -38.98
N PHE A 531 21.46 5.20 -37.76
CA PHE A 531 20.42 4.43 -37.10
C PHE A 531 20.51 4.55 -35.57
N THR A 532 19.45 4.15 -34.92
CA THR A 532 19.30 4.18 -33.46
C THR A 532 18.99 2.78 -32.96
N LEU A 533 19.70 2.32 -31.95
CA LEU A 533 19.49 1.04 -31.26
C LEU A 533 18.88 1.30 -29.87
N ASN A 534 17.76 0.64 -29.56
CA ASN A 534 17.16 0.65 -28.22
C ASN A 534 17.68 -0.51 -27.36
N SER A 535 17.55 -1.72 -27.92
CA SER A 535 17.94 -2.96 -27.26
C SER A 535 18.17 -4.07 -28.27
N PHE A 536 18.68 -5.19 -27.83
CA PHE A 536 18.75 -6.40 -28.65
C PHE A 536 18.51 -7.67 -27.84
N HIS A 537 18.06 -8.69 -28.56
CA HIS A 537 17.90 -10.05 -28.06
C HIS A 537 18.88 -10.99 -28.81
N LEU A 538 19.55 -11.84 -28.05
CA LEU A 538 20.40 -12.90 -28.61
C LEU A 538 19.61 -14.21 -28.67
N ASP A 539 19.51 -14.84 -29.82
CA ASP A 539 18.66 -15.99 -30.05
C ASP A 539 19.34 -17.11 -30.85
N TYR A 540 18.86 -18.31 -30.69
CA TYR A 540 19.29 -19.47 -31.47
C TYR A 540 18.58 -19.51 -32.81
N ALA A 541 19.03 -20.37 -33.74
CA ALA A 541 18.33 -20.62 -34.99
C ALA A 541 16.89 -21.05 -34.75
N PHE A 542 15.97 -20.58 -35.62
CA PHE A 542 14.58 -20.99 -35.51
C PHE A 542 14.48 -22.51 -35.80
N PRO A 543 13.76 -23.28 -34.99
CA PRO A 543 13.74 -24.75 -35.09
C PRO A 543 13.18 -25.28 -36.41
N GLY A 544 13.47 -26.56 -36.72
CA GLY A 544 12.95 -27.31 -37.87
C GLY A 544 13.92 -27.39 -39.06
N ASN A 545 13.68 -28.35 -39.92
CA ASN A 545 14.48 -28.62 -41.13
C ASN A 545 14.15 -27.62 -42.25
N GLU A 546 15.15 -27.21 -43.03
CA GLU A 546 15.02 -26.21 -44.10
C GLU A 546 13.98 -26.58 -45.19
N GLY A 547 13.72 -27.84 -45.40
CA GLY A 547 12.72 -28.34 -46.40
C GLY A 547 11.30 -28.50 -45.85
N ASP A 548 11.07 -28.23 -44.54
CA ASP A 548 9.75 -28.43 -43.93
C ASP A 548 8.86 -27.18 -44.14
N PRO A 549 7.75 -27.28 -44.87
CA PRO A 549 6.81 -26.19 -45.08
C PRO A 549 6.26 -25.61 -43.76
N SER A 550 6.15 -26.43 -42.71
CA SER A 550 5.64 -25.99 -41.40
C SER A 550 6.62 -25.04 -40.70
N LYS A 551 7.95 -25.19 -40.93
CA LYS A 551 8.96 -24.27 -40.42
C LYS A 551 8.72 -22.84 -40.92
N LYS A 552 8.51 -22.66 -42.22
CA LYS A 552 8.26 -21.34 -42.83
C LYS A 552 7.00 -20.71 -42.29
N THR A 553 5.94 -21.46 -42.07
CA THR A 553 4.68 -20.99 -41.50
C THR A 553 4.88 -20.53 -40.05
N MET A 554 5.58 -21.34 -39.24
CA MET A 554 5.80 -21.06 -37.83
C MET A 554 6.82 -19.91 -37.59
N ASP A 555 7.86 -19.81 -38.46
CA ASP A 555 8.77 -18.65 -38.40
C ASP A 555 8.04 -17.35 -38.79
N SER A 556 7.18 -17.38 -39.84
CA SER A 556 6.34 -16.22 -40.15
C SER A 556 5.44 -15.82 -38.96
N LEU A 557 4.79 -16.79 -38.33
CA LEU A 557 3.95 -16.56 -37.16
C LEU A 557 4.73 -15.98 -35.96
N TYR A 558 5.96 -16.46 -35.72
CA TYR A 558 6.86 -15.90 -34.71
C TYR A 558 7.09 -14.39 -34.93
N TRP A 559 7.43 -13.99 -36.17
CA TRP A 559 7.68 -12.61 -36.53
C TRP A 559 6.41 -11.76 -36.51
N ASP A 560 5.26 -12.31 -36.92
CA ASP A 560 3.98 -11.62 -36.88
C ASP A 560 3.58 -11.31 -35.43
N LEU A 561 3.72 -12.29 -34.53
CA LEU A 561 3.45 -12.10 -33.10
C LEU A 561 4.45 -11.10 -32.44
N LEU A 562 5.75 -11.18 -32.80
CA LEU A 562 6.75 -10.25 -32.24
C LEU A 562 6.48 -8.80 -32.65
N ARG A 563 6.10 -8.57 -33.93
CA ARG A 563 5.82 -7.22 -34.47
C ARG A 563 4.52 -6.60 -33.99
N LYS A 564 3.58 -7.39 -33.46
CA LYS A 564 2.38 -6.84 -32.83
C LYS A 564 2.74 -5.99 -31.63
N ASN A 565 1.92 -4.98 -31.36
CA ASN A 565 2.04 -4.15 -30.16
C ASN A 565 0.76 -4.25 -29.31
N PRO A 566 0.52 -5.41 -28.68
CA PRO A 566 -0.66 -5.57 -27.83
C PRO A 566 -0.52 -4.73 -26.57
N PRO A 567 -1.65 -4.40 -25.88
CA PRO A 567 -1.60 -3.81 -24.54
C PRO A 567 -0.68 -4.62 -23.63
N ASN A 568 -0.01 -3.96 -22.71
CA ASN A 568 0.93 -4.62 -21.81
C ASN A 568 0.77 -4.11 -20.37
N THR A 569 1.42 -4.78 -19.42
CA THR A 569 1.46 -4.37 -18.01
C THR A 569 2.89 -4.53 -17.51
N PRO A 570 3.51 -3.50 -16.92
CA PRO A 570 4.81 -3.61 -16.26
C PRO A 570 4.79 -4.62 -15.12
N ILE A 571 5.77 -5.52 -15.10
CA ILE A 571 5.89 -6.62 -14.12
C ILE A 571 7.30 -6.65 -13.53
N MET A 572 7.48 -7.39 -12.44
CA MET A 572 8.80 -7.72 -11.93
C MET A 572 9.26 -9.08 -12.43
N MET A 573 10.56 -9.16 -12.75
CA MET A 573 11.29 -10.39 -13.03
C MET A 573 12.71 -10.25 -12.54
N ASP A 574 13.29 -11.29 -11.94
CA ASP A 574 14.69 -11.27 -11.53
C ASP A 574 15.63 -11.59 -12.68
N ASN A 575 16.83 -11.03 -12.64
CA ASN A 575 17.92 -11.45 -13.49
C ASN A 575 18.31 -12.90 -13.18
N LYS A 576 18.77 -13.62 -14.19
CA LYS A 576 19.38 -14.92 -13.98
C LYS A 576 20.69 -14.79 -13.20
N PRO A 577 21.18 -15.85 -12.52
CA PRO A 577 22.39 -15.80 -11.71
C PRO A 577 23.61 -15.25 -12.45
N GLU A 578 23.78 -15.58 -13.73
CA GLU A 578 24.88 -15.10 -14.57
C GLU A 578 24.87 -13.59 -14.84
N ASN A 579 23.70 -12.97 -14.72
CA ASN A 579 23.48 -11.53 -14.91
C ASN A 579 23.03 -10.83 -13.61
N ALA A 580 23.26 -11.48 -12.46
CA ALA A 580 22.83 -10.91 -11.17
C ALA A 580 23.57 -9.60 -10.86
N ARG A 581 22.83 -8.59 -10.46
CA ARG A 581 23.38 -7.28 -10.06
C ARG A 581 24.06 -7.36 -8.70
N LYS A 582 25.28 -6.82 -8.59
CA LYS A 582 25.95 -6.63 -7.31
C LYS A 582 25.37 -5.43 -6.60
N THR A 583 24.99 -5.60 -5.35
CA THR A 583 24.50 -4.50 -4.49
C THR A 583 25.66 -3.98 -3.63
N GLN A 584 25.81 -2.67 -3.57
CA GLN A 584 26.81 -1.99 -2.75
C GLN A 584 26.12 -0.99 -1.82
N VAL A 585 26.75 -0.74 -0.68
CA VAL A 585 26.33 0.33 0.25
C VAL A 585 26.55 1.68 -0.44
N PHE A 586 25.57 2.57 -0.39
CA PHE A 586 25.71 3.95 -0.88
C PHE A 586 26.20 4.84 0.27
N ILE A 587 27.42 5.37 0.16
CA ILE A 587 27.99 6.21 1.20
C ILE A 587 27.13 7.46 1.38
N ARG A 588 26.60 7.63 2.60
CA ARG A 588 25.64 8.70 2.94
C ARG A 588 24.41 8.76 2.01
N GLY A 589 23.96 7.61 1.51
CA GLY A 589 22.83 7.52 0.61
C GLY A 589 23.07 7.98 -0.83
N ASN A 590 24.29 8.38 -1.18
CA ASN A 590 24.63 8.82 -2.53
C ASN A 590 24.93 7.62 -3.44
N TRP A 591 24.02 7.32 -4.35
CA TRP A 591 24.10 6.17 -5.26
C TRP A 591 25.31 6.19 -6.21
N LYS A 592 25.95 7.36 -6.43
CA LYS A 592 27.20 7.49 -7.21
C LYS A 592 28.43 7.10 -6.39
N VAL A 593 28.36 7.16 -5.05
CA VAL A 593 29.49 6.87 -4.17
C VAL A 593 29.28 5.51 -3.51
N LYS A 594 29.84 4.48 -4.11
CA LYS A 594 29.64 3.07 -3.73
C LYS A 594 30.72 2.59 -2.75
N GLY A 595 30.28 1.96 -1.66
CA GLY A 595 31.10 1.30 -0.65
C GLY A 595 31.16 -0.21 -0.85
N GLU A 596 31.11 -0.95 0.25
CA GLU A 596 31.22 -2.42 0.28
C GLU A 596 30.08 -3.12 -0.49
N VAL A 597 30.40 -4.29 -1.04
CA VAL A 597 29.40 -5.18 -1.64
C VAL A 597 28.65 -5.91 -0.53
N VAL A 598 27.35 -5.94 -0.62
CA VAL A 598 26.47 -6.64 0.33
C VAL A 598 25.60 -7.69 -0.36
N SER A 599 25.23 -8.72 0.40
CA SER A 599 24.30 -9.76 0.00
C SER A 599 22.90 -9.49 0.58
N PRO A 600 21.84 -10.05 -0.02
CA PRO A 600 20.49 -9.96 0.55
C PRO A 600 20.44 -10.40 2.01
N GLY A 601 19.86 -9.60 2.88
CA GLY A 601 19.78 -9.84 4.31
C GLY A 601 18.60 -9.17 4.99
N ILE A 602 18.24 -9.65 6.16
CA ILE A 602 17.16 -9.16 7.02
C ILE A 602 17.78 -8.39 8.18
N PRO A 603 17.27 -7.21 8.57
CA PRO A 603 17.76 -6.48 9.73
C PRO A 603 17.77 -7.34 10.99
N LYS A 604 18.90 -7.36 11.71
CA LYS A 604 19.13 -8.27 12.85
C LYS A 604 18.09 -8.14 13.96
N VAL A 605 17.69 -6.91 14.26
CA VAL A 605 16.66 -6.63 15.29
C VAL A 605 15.30 -7.24 14.95
N LEU A 606 15.01 -7.43 13.67
CA LEU A 606 13.76 -8.01 13.17
C LEU A 606 13.86 -9.51 12.85
N ASN A 607 15.09 -10.02 12.77
CA ASN A 607 15.31 -11.44 12.47
C ASN A 607 15.18 -12.32 13.73
N LYS A 608 14.01 -12.82 14.00
CA LYS A 608 13.69 -13.74 15.11
C LYS A 608 14.21 -15.16 14.87
N SER A 609 15.50 -15.32 14.55
CA SER A 609 16.11 -16.61 14.20
C SER A 609 15.47 -17.26 12.96
N PHE A 610 15.03 -16.46 12.02
CA PHE A 610 14.60 -16.94 10.70
C PHE A 610 15.84 -17.30 9.87
N ASP A 611 15.86 -18.51 9.30
CA ASP A 611 16.93 -18.94 8.40
C ASP A 611 16.59 -18.54 6.96
N LEU A 612 17.34 -17.59 6.42
CA LEU A 612 17.16 -17.09 5.05
C LEU A 612 17.83 -18.05 4.06
N THR A 613 17.15 -19.16 3.73
CA THR A 613 17.67 -20.18 2.81
C THR A 613 17.63 -19.71 1.35
N LYS A 614 16.77 -18.77 0.99
CA LYS A 614 16.63 -18.20 -0.35
C LYS A 614 16.98 -16.71 -0.31
N PRO A 615 18.16 -16.29 -0.78
CA PRO A 615 18.58 -14.89 -0.77
C PRO A 615 17.96 -14.10 -1.95
N ASN A 616 16.64 -14.14 -2.07
CA ASN A 616 15.86 -13.46 -3.10
C ASN A 616 14.49 -13.01 -2.53
N ARG A 617 13.64 -12.39 -3.35
CA ARG A 617 12.32 -11.89 -2.96
C ARG A 617 11.41 -12.98 -2.37
N MET A 618 11.53 -14.24 -2.79
CA MET A 618 10.78 -15.34 -2.19
C MET A 618 11.20 -15.59 -0.74
N GLY A 619 12.48 -15.65 -0.44
CA GLY A 619 12.97 -15.80 0.95
C GLY A 619 12.60 -14.60 1.83
N MET A 620 12.62 -13.39 1.27
CA MET A 620 12.15 -12.19 1.97
C MET A 620 10.67 -12.31 2.37
N VAL A 621 9.80 -12.72 1.46
CA VAL A 621 8.36 -12.84 1.76
C VAL A 621 8.05 -14.02 2.69
N GLU A 622 8.82 -15.10 2.60
CA GLU A 622 8.74 -16.20 3.56
C GLU A 622 9.04 -15.73 4.99
N TRP A 623 10.05 -14.87 5.17
CA TRP A 623 10.31 -14.21 6.45
C TRP A 623 9.17 -13.26 6.86
N MET A 624 8.68 -12.43 5.96
CA MET A 624 7.60 -11.48 6.27
C MET A 624 6.32 -12.18 6.76
N THR A 625 6.02 -13.33 6.18
CA THR A 625 4.80 -14.11 6.50
C THR A 625 5.01 -15.22 7.52
N ASP A 626 6.23 -15.37 8.05
CA ASP A 626 6.53 -16.30 9.15
C ASP A 626 5.78 -15.89 10.41
N LYS A 627 5.28 -16.88 11.17
CA LYS A 627 4.54 -16.63 12.42
C LYS A 627 5.35 -15.94 13.52
N ARG A 628 6.67 -15.95 13.42
CA ARG A 628 7.59 -15.25 14.33
C ARG A 628 7.68 -13.76 14.01
N ASN A 629 7.31 -13.35 12.79
CA ASN A 629 7.27 -11.94 12.41
C ASN A 629 5.89 -11.34 12.78
N PRO A 630 5.81 -10.49 13.82
CA PRO A 630 4.54 -9.94 14.27
C PRO A 630 4.05 -8.75 13.45
N LEU A 631 4.95 -8.09 12.69
CA LEU A 631 4.67 -6.79 12.10
C LEU A 631 3.59 -6.85 11.03
N VAL A 632 3.67 -7.81 10.11
CA VAL A 632 2.74 -7.91 8.97
C VAL A 632 1.30 -8.08 9.43
N SER A 633 1.05 -8.95 10.41
CA SER A 633 -0.30 -9.17 10.93
C SER A 633 -0.80 -7.98 11.76
N ARG A 634 0.03 -7.42 12.66
CA ARG A 634 -0.32 -6.21 13.44
C ARG A 634 -0.62 -5.02 12.53
N THR A 635 0.19 -4.82 11.49
CA THR A 635 0.00 -3.74 10.52
C THR A 635 -1.34 -3.83 9.81
N LEU A 636 -1.69 -5.00 9.26
CA LEU A 636 -2.97 -5.14 8.58
C LEU A 636 -4.15 -4.99 9.55
N VAL A 637 -4.11 -5.68 10.69
CA VAL A 637 -5.19 -5.62 11.69
C VAL A 637 -5.42 -4.19 12.17
N ASN A 638 -4.36 -3.43 12.43
CA ASN A 638 -4.46 -2.03 12.83
C ASN A 638 -5.08 -1.14 11.72
N ARG A 639 -4.79 -1.42 10.45
CA ARG A 639 -5.44 -0.72 9.31
C ARG A 639 -6.90 -1.09 9.16
N LEU A 640 -7.25 -2.37 9.26
CA LEU A 640 -8.66 -2.78 9.26
C LEU A 640 -9.43 -2.08 10.37
N TRP A 641 -8.83 -1.98 11.55
CA TRP A 641 -9.40 -1.26 12.69
C TRP A 641 -9.57 0.23 12.41
N GLU A 642 -8.54 0.90 11.86
CA GLU A 642 -8.62 2.33 11.49
C GLU A 642 -9.74 2.61 10.49
N GLN A 643 -9.91 1.78 9.48
CA GLN A 643 -10.98 1.95 8.50
C GLN A 643 -12.38 1.86 9.12
N LEU A 644 -12.55 1.04 10.16
CA LEU A 644 -13.83 0.87 10.85
C LEU A 644 -14.07 1.95 11.94
N PHE A 645 -13.03 2.31 12.69
CA PHE A 645 -13.13 3.21 13.86
C PHE A 645 -12.54 4.61 13.65
N GLY A 646 -11.92 4.87 12.50
CA GLY A 646 -11.36 6.19 12.14
C GLY A 646 -9.99 6.48 12.74
N THR A 647 -9.57 5.73 13.75
CA THR A 647 -8.23 5.79 14.36
C THR A 647 -7.78 4.37 14.66
N GLY A 648 -6.53 4.06 14.36
CA GLY A 648 -5.94 2.76 14.67
C GLY A 648 -5.84 2.50 16.17
N ILE A 649 -5.72 1.24 16.59
CA ILE A 649 -5.30 0.89 17.97
C ILE A 649 -3.94 1.54 18.23
N VAL A 650 -3.05 1.52 17.25
CA VAL A 650 -1.87 2.37 17.14
C VAL A 650 -2.20 3.49 16.16
N GLU A 651 -2.11 4.74 16.60
CA GLU A 651 -2.53 5.91 15.83
C GLU A 651 -1.59 6.19 14.65
N THR A 652 -0.28 6.00 14.84
CA THR A 652 0.76 6.12 13.81
C THR A 652 0.77 4.86 12.95
N LEU A 653 -0.06 4.81 11.90
CA LEU A 653 -0.19 3.64 11.01
C LEU A 653 1.07 3.35 10.20
N GLU A 654 1.90 4.36 10.00
CA GLU A 654 3.17 4.31 9.29
C GLU A 654 4.35 3.87 10.17
N ASP A 655 4.22 4.02 11.51
CA ASP A 655 5.32 3.78 12.45
C ASP A 655 4.86 3.13 13.76
N PHE A 656 5.25 1.88 13.95
CA PHE A 656 5.11 1.13 15.21
C PHE A 656 6.38 1.15 16.04
N GLY A 657 7.44 1.77 15.54
CA GLY A 657 8.72 1.89 16.23
C GLY A 657 8.67 2.85 17.43
N SER A 658 9.85 3.16 17.92
CA SER A 658 10.02 3.95 19.15
C SER A 658 9.51 5.40 19.08
N GLN A 659 9.28 5.94 17.88
CA GLN A 659 8.69 7.26 17.67
C GLN A 659 7.18 7.20 17.45
N GLY A 660 6.64 6.01 17.19
CA GLY A 660 5.22 5.79 17.06
C GLY A 660 4.46 5.89 18.39
N THR A 661 3.14 6.04 18.29
CA THR A 661 2.27 6.02 19.47
C THR A 661 2.13 4.60 20.03
N LEU A 662 2.04 4.52 21.35
CA LEU A 662 1.72 3.24 22.00
C LEU A 662 0.29 2.79 21.66
N PRO A 663 0.05 1.48 21.55
CA PRO A 663 -1.29 0.97 21.32
C PRO A 663 -2.23 1.30 22.48
N SER A 664 -3.43 1.79 22.17
CA SER A 664 -4.46 2.08 23.20
C SER A 664 -4.95 0.80 23.90
N HIS A 665 -4.95 -0.33 23.19
CA HIS A 665 -5.39 -1.64 23.66
C HIS A 665 -4.39 -2.71 23.16
N PRO A 666 -3.22 -2.85 23.80
CA PRO A 666 -2.14 -3.72 23.31
C PRO A 666 -2.56 -5.20 23.25
N GLU A 667 -3.25 -5.70 24.27
CA GLU A 667 -3.69 -7.11 24.30
C GLU A 667 -4.74 -7.40 23.22
N LEU A 668 -5.60 -6.42 22.89
CA LEU A 668 -6.58 -6.57 21.80
C LEU A 668 -5.89 -6.61 20.45
N LEU A 669 -4.87 -5.77 20.23
CA LEU A 669 -4.10 -5.79 18.98
C LEU A 669 -3.40 -7.14 18.79
N ASP A 670 -2.77 -7.66 19.85
CA ASP A 670 -2.09 -8.93 19.83
C ASP A 670 -3.07 -10.09 19.63
N TYR A 671 -4.23 -10.07 20.31
CA TYR A 671 -5.30 -11.05 20.14
C TYR A 671 -5.77 -11.10 18.69
N LEU A 672 -6.18 -9.96 18.14
CA LEU A 672 -6.68 -9.89 16.76
C LEU A 672 -5.62 -10.32 15.75
N SER A 673 -4.36 -9.94 15.97
CA SER A 673 -3.24 -10.30 15.08
C SER A 673 -2.91 -11.80 15.16
N TRP A 674 -2.98 -12.40 16.35
CA TRP A 674 -2.83 -13.84 16.53
C TRP A 674 -3.96 -14.62 15.88
N GLU A 675 -5.22 -14.24 16.14
CA GLU A 675 -6.41 -14.87 15.56
C GLU A 675 -6.43 -14.75 14.03
N PHE A 676 -5.99 -13.61 13.48
CA PHE A 676 -5.87 -13.41 12.04
C PHE A 676 -4.98 -14.45 11.37
N MET A 677 -3.80 -14.71 11.93
CA MET A 677 -2.88 -15.71 11.38
C MET A 677 -3.33 -17.15 11.60
N ASN A 678 -3.91 -17.46 12.78
CA ASN A 678 -4.14 -18.84 13.21
C ASN A 678 -5.58 -19.31 12.99
N LYS A 679 -6.59 -18.60 13.54
CA LYS A 679 -8.00 -18.96 13.45
C LYS A 679 -8.62 -18.57 12.11
N HIS A 680 -8.36 -17.35 11.66
CA HIS A 680 -8.89 -16.83 10.42
C HIS A 680 -8.05 -17.22 9.20
N ARG A 681 -6.88 -17.83 9.38
CA ARG A 681 -5.99 -18.28 8.30
C ARG A 681 -5.74 -17.19 7.29
N TRP A 682 -5.43 -15.98 7.80
CA TRP A 682 -5.15 -14.78 7.02
C TRP A 682 -6.35 -14.23 6.20
N SER A 683 -7.59 -14.62 6.52
CA SER A 683 -8.81 -14.12 5.88
C SER A 683 -9.16 -12.72 6.37
N ILE A 684 -9.16 -11.75 5.45
CA ILE A 684 -9.58 -10.35 5.73
C ILE A 684 -11.07 -10.31 6.06
N LYS A 685 -11.91 -11.04 5.29
CA LYS A 685 -13.36 -11.07 5.52
C LYS A 685 -13.72 -11.63 6.90
N SER A 686 -13.03 -12.67 7.34
CA SER A 686 -13.28 -13.26 8.66
C SER A 686 -12.88 -12.33 9.80
N SER A 687 -11.76 -11.61 9.67
CA SER A 687 -11.33 -10.62 10.67
C SER A 687 -12.28 -9.42 10.73
N LEU A 688 -12.67 -8.87 9.61
CA LEU A 688 -13.68 -7.81 9.56
C LEU A 688 -15.01 -8.25 10.18
N LYS A 689 -15.45 -9.47 9.86
CA LYS A 689 -16.67 -10.03 10.43
C LYS A 689 -16.61 -10.13 11.95
N GLU A 690 -15.50 -10.58 12.54
CA GLU A 690 -15.33 -10.62 14.00
C GLU A 690 -15.50 -9.24 14.62
N ILE A 691 -14.87 -8.21 14.03
CA ILE A 691 -14.89 -6.84 14.54
C ILE A 691 -16.29 -6.22 14.39
N VAL A 692 -16.91 -6.30 13.21
CA VAL A 692 -18.22 -5.64 12.98
C VAL A 692 -19.38 -6.30 13.72
N LEU A 693 -19.23 -7.55 14.15
CA LEU A 693 -20.24 -8.23 14.99
C LEU A 693 -20.13 -7.87 16.48
N SER A 694 -19.05 -7.18 16.92
CA SER A 694 -18.90 -6.74 18.32
C SER A 694 -19.93 -5.68 18.70
N GLN A 695 -20.26 -5.59 19.99
CA GLN A 695 -21.07 -4.51 20.56
C GLN A 695 -20.33 -3.17 20.45
N THR A 696 -19.01 -3.20 20.59
CA THR A 696 -18.11 -2.06 20.41
C THR A 696 -18.33 -1.37 19.05
N TYR A 697 -18.45 -2.14 17.98
CA TYR A 697 -18.76 -1.60 16.66
C TYR A 697 -20.23 -1.16 16.52
N ARG A 698 -21.15 -1.95 17.08
CA ARG A 698 -22.60 -1.72 16.93
C ARG A 698 -23.17 -0.62 17.85
N GLN A 699 -22.40 -0.13 18.81
CA GLN A 699 -22.89 0.89 19.74
C GLN A 699 -23.24 2.23 19.05
N SER A 700 -24.05 3.05 19.74
CA SER A 700 -24.43 4.39 19.30
C SER A 700 -23.24 5.37 19.38
N SER A 701 -23.23 6.36 18.48
CA SER A 701 -22.24 7.45 18.45
C SER A 701 -22.58 8.65 19.36
N VAL A 702 -23.66 8.59 20.10
CA VAL A 702 -24.08 9.68 21.02
C VAL A 702 -23.02 9.92 22.08
N ALA A 703 -22.56 11.17 22.19
CA ALA A 703 -21.55 11.59 23.16
C ALA A 703 -22.23 12.28 24.36
N THR A 704 -21.95 11.77 25.57
CA THR A 704 -22.37 12.46 26.81
C THR A 704 -21.26 13.40 27.30
N ALA A 705 -21.60 14.43 28.06
CA ALA A 705 -20.63 15.37 28.63
C ALA A 705 -19.52 14.64 29.45
N GLU A 706 -19.90 13.60 30.19
CA GLU A 706 -18.95 12.77 30.94
C GLU A 706 -17.93 12.08 30.05
N LYS A 707 -18.40 11.44 28.95
CA LYS A 707 -17.53 10.73 27.99
C LYS A 707 -16.62 11.68 27.24
N LEU A 708 -17.12 12.88 26.88
CA LEU A 708 -16.29 13.90 26.26
C LEU A 708 -15.21 14.44 27.21
N LYS A 709 -15.51 14.57 28.51
CA LYS A 709 -14.53 15.00 29.49
C LYS A 709 -13.44 13.96 29.77
N LYS A 710 -13.82 12.67 29.88
CA LYS A 710 -12.88 11.57 30.21
C LYS A 710 -12.10 11.05 29.00
N ASP A 711 -12.74 11.04 27.84
CA ASP A 711 -12.17 10.50 26.59
C ASP A 711 -12.62 11.37 25.41
N PRO A 712 -12.08 12.60 25.27
CA PRO A 712 -12.49 13.54 24.21
C PRO A 712 -12.27 12.93 22.82
N ASN A 713 -11.16 12.26 22.59
CA ASN A 713 -10.76 11.68 21.30
C ASN A 713 -11.29 10.26 21.07
N ASN A 714 -12.14 9.75 21.99
CA ASN A 714 -12.72 8.41 21.90
C ASN A 714 -11.68 7.28 21.74
N ARG A 715 -10.51 7.44 22.38
CA ARG A 715 -9.44 6.43 22.33
C ARG A 715 -9.80 5.14 23.08
N LEU A 716 -10.70 5.25 24.08
CA LEU A 716 -11.20 4.12 24.87
C LEU A 716 -12.43 3.46 24.24
N LEU A 717 -12.98 4.04 23.16
CA LEU A 717 -14.14 3.49 22.43
C LEU A 717 -15.41 3.34 23.29
N SER A 718 -15.66 4.32 24.18
CA SER A 718 -16.88 4.36 24.99
C SER A 718 -18.15 4.68 24.17
N ARG A 719 -17.98 5.09 22.91
CA ARG A 719 -19.00 5.41 21.91
C ARG A 719 -18.54 5.02 20.52
N ALA A 720 -19.45 4.81 19.57
CA ALA A 720 -19.05 4.67 18.16
C ALA A 720 -18.47 6.00 17.66
N PRO A 721 -17.47 5.98 16.78
CA PRO A 721 -16.95 7.19 16.17
C PRO A 721 -17.93 7.76 15.13
N ARG A 722 -17.82 9.07 14.89
CA ARG A 722 -18.39 9.72 13.69
C ARG A 722 -17.25 9.99 12.73
N ILE A 723 -17.36 9.43 11.54
CA ILE A 723 -16.25 9.45 10.56
C ILE A 723 -16.79 10.03 9.25
N ARG A 724 -16.07 11.03 8.70
CA ARG A 724 -16.39 11.53 7.36
C ARG A 724 -16.05 10.46 6.31
N LEU A 725 -16.90 10.35 5.30
CA LEU A 725 -16.72 9.43 4.18
C LEU A 725 -15.47 9.79 3.36
N SER A 726 -14.85 8.78 2.75
CA SER A 726 -13.74 8.99 1.81
C SER A 726 -14.23 9.67 0.52
N ALA A 727 -13.29 10.25 -0.24
CA ALA A 727 -13.58 10.87 -1.53
C ALA A 727 -14.40 9.96 -2.46
N GLU A 728 -13.99 8.69 -2.53
CA GLU A 728 -14.68 7.68 -3.35
C GLU A 728 -16.11 7.46 -2.86
N GLN A 729 -16.30 7.35 -1.53
CA GLN A 729 -17.62 7.09 -0.96
C GLN A 729 -18.58 8.27 -1.13
N VAL A 730 -18.11 9.51 -1.04
CA VAL A 730 -18.94 10.71 -1.23
C VAL A 730 -19.50 10.74 -2.64
N ARG A 731 -18.66 10.55 -3.67
CA ARG A 731 -19.12 10.53 -5.06
C ARG A 731 -19.97 9.30 -5.39
N ASP A 732 -19.49 8.11 -5.01
CA ASP A 732 -20.18 6.86 -5.32
C ASP A 732 -21.56 6.78 -4.68
N GLN A 733 -21.72 7.31 -3.44
CA GLN A 733 -23.00 7.41 -2.77
C GLN A 733 -23.96 8.36 -3.50
N ALA A 734 -23.50 9.54 -3.93
CA ALA A 734 -24.33 10.50 -4.65
C ALA A 734 -24.86 9.87 -5.97
N LEU A 735 -23.98 9.24 -6.74
CA LEU A 735 -24.37 8.54 -7.97
C LEU A 735 -25.30 7.34 -7.70
N HIS A 736 -25.08 6.61 -6.59
CA HIS A 736 -25.89 5.45 -6.21
C HIS A 736 -27.34 5.86 -5.91
N VAL A 737 -27.53 6.87 -5.07
CA VAL A 737 -28.90 7.33 -4.71
C VAL A 737 -29.58 7.99 -5.90
N ALA A 738 -28.85 8.67 -6.76
CA ALA A 738 -29.33 9.19 -8.04
C ALA A 738 -29.76 8.09 -9.01
N GLY A 739 -29.24 6.87 -8.88
CA GLY A 739 -29.46 5.74 -9.79
C GLY A 739 -28.60 5.79 -11.05
N LEU A 740 -27.57 6.63 -11.03
CA LEU A 740 -26.60 6.79 -12.11
C LEU A 740 -25.42 5.82 -12.00
N LEU A 741 -25.10 5.36 -10.79
CA LEU A 741 -23.89 4.54 -10.55
C LEU A 741 -23.88 3.29 -11.43
N SER A 742 -22.91 3.19 -12.34
CA SER A 742 -22.70 2.00 -13.17
C SER A 742 -22.25 0.81 -12.32
N LYS A 743 -22.77 -0.37 -12.64
CA LYS A 743 -22.40 -1.65 -12.04
C LYS A 743 -21.22 -2.33 -12.74
N LYS A 744 -20.70 -1.72 -13.81
CA LYS A 744 -19.59 -2.26 -14.61
C LYS A 744 -18.32 -2.30 -13.77
N MET A 745 -17.75 -3.49 -13.62
CA MET A 745 -16.51 -3.72 -12.89
C MET A 745 -15.39 -4.05 -13.86
N TYR A 746 -14.14 -3.84 -13.39
CA TYR A 746 -12.91 -4.17 -14.12
C TYR A 746 -12.69 -3.37 -15.41
N GLY A 747 -11.54 -3.61 -16.06
CA GLY A 747 -11.19 -2.97 -17.32
C GLY A 747 -10.49 -1.61 -17.16
N PRO A 748 -10.17 -0.93 -18.26
CA PRO A 748 -9.43 0.33 -18.26
C PRO A 748 -10.02 1.40 -17.36
N SER A 749 -9.19 2.30 -16.88
CA SER A 749 -9.60 3.49 -16.13
C SER A 749 -10.42 4.43 -17.00
N VAL A 750 -11.36 5.15 -16.39
CA VAL A 750 -12.31 6.04 -17.04
C VAL A 750 -12.09 7.50 -16.64
N MET A 751 -12.53 8.42 -17.46
CA MET A 751 -12.35 9.85 -17.27
C MET A 751 -13.74 10.52 -17.10
N PRO A 752 -14.28 10.60 -15.88
CA PRO A 752 -15.53 11.34 -15.64
C PRO A 752 -15.32 12.82 -15.90
N TYR A 753 -16.40 13.61 -15.82
CA TYR A 753 -16.30 15.08 -16.05
C TYR A 753 -15.29 15.73 -15.10
N GLN A 754 -14.45 16.59 -15.64
CA GLN A 754 -13.67 17.58 -14.90
C GLN A 754 -13.56 18.87 -15.72
N PRO A 755 -13.30 20.05 -15.11
CA PRO A 755 -13.10 21.29 -15.84
C PRO A 755 -11.94 21.20 -16.85
N GLU A 756 -12.05 21.95 -17.93
CA GLU A 756 -10.97 22.09 -18.92
C GLU A 756 -9.73 22.76 -18.30
N GLY A 757 -8.57 22.49 -18.87
CA GLY A 757 -7.29 23.11 -18.45
C GLY A 757 -6.60 22.45 -17.26
N ILE A 758 -7.27 21.56 -16.50
CA ILE A 758 -6.66 20.86 -15.35
C ILE A 758 -5.41 20.07 -15.76
N TRP A 759 -5.39 19.51 -16.97
CA TRP A 759 -4.25 18.74 -17.52
C TRP A 759 -3.35 19.56 -18.44
N ALA A 760 -3.49 20.88 -18.47
CA ALA A 760 -2.60 21.72 -19.27
C ALA A 760 -1.16 21.61 -18.74
N SER A 761 -0.29 20.93 -19.47
CA SER A 761 1.12 20.77 -19.17
C SER A 761 1.94 21.06 -20.44
N PRO A 762 3.05 21.80 -20.37
CA PRO A 762 3.92 22.04 -21.51
C PRO A 762 4.65 20.78 -21.99
N TYR A 763 4.78 19.75 -21.15
CA TYR A 763 5.57 18.54 -21.40
C TYR A 763 4.74 17.33 -21.81
N ASP A 764 3.42 17.36 -21.57
CA ASP A 764 2.52 16.23 -21.84
C ASP A 764 1.37 16.68 -22.76
N GLY A 765 1.35 16.17 -23.99
CA GLY A 765 0.28 16.40 -24.95
C GLY A 765 -1.03 15.64 -24.66
N ASN A 766 -1.07 14.84 -23.61
CA ASN A 766 -2.26 14.08 -23.24
C ASN A 766 -3.39 15.00 -22.78
N LYS A 767 -4.61 14.70 -23.23
CA LYS A 767 -5.81 15.46 -22.88
C LYS A 767 -6.77 14.59 -22.10
N TRP A 768 -7.46 15.19 -21.14
CA TRP A 768 -8.60 14.56 -20.51
C TRP A 768 -9.74 14.44 -21.51
N LYS A 769 -10.08 13.21 -21.88
CA LYS A 769 -11.21 12.94 -22.77
C LYS A 769 -12.33 12.31 -21.95
N ILE A 770 -13.40 13.09 -21.74
CA ILE A 770 -14.54 12.63 -20.94
C ILE A 770 -15.11 11.33 -21.53
N SER A 771 -15.25 10.32 -20.67
CA SER A 771 -15.85 9.03 -21.03
C SER A 771 -17.32 9.18 -21.36
N GLU A 772 -17.82 8.35 -22.28
CA GLU A 772 -19.21 8.37 -22.75
C GLU A 772 -20.04 7.26 -22.09
N GLY A 773 -21.36 7.37 -22.17
CA GLY A 773 -22.29 6.37 -21.69
C GLY A 773 -22.16 6.08 -20.20
N GLU A 774 -22.27 4.80 -19.82
CA GLU A 774 -22.19 4.37 -18.43
C GLU A 774 -20.78 4.53 -17.82
N ASP A 775 -19.73 4.63 -18.63
CA ASP A 775 -18.36 4.72 -18.15
C ASP A 775 -18.09 6.02 -17.38
N LYS A 776 -18.80 7.13 -17.67
CA LYS A 776 -18.70 8.36 -16.89
C LYS A 776 -19.24 8.24 -15.45
N TYR A 777 -20.08 7.23 -15.19
CA TYR A 777 -20.71 6.97 -13.90
C TYR A 777 -20.13 5.77 -13.14
N ARG A 778 -19.03 5.21 -13.60
CA ARG A 778 -18.39 4.12 -12.89
C ARG A 778 -17.89 4.56 -11.50
N ARG A 779 -17.71 3.58 -10.61
CA ARG A 779 -17.17 3.83 -9.26
C ARG A 779 -15.84 4.56 -9.31
N SER A 780 -15.61 5.40 -8.33
CA SER A 780 -14.43 6.28 -8.21
C SER A 780 -13.09 5.54 -8.27
N ILE A 781 -13.05 4.26 -7.88
CA ILE A 781 -11.85 3.42 -7.99
C ILE A 781 -11.38 3.22 -9.44
N TYR A 782 -12.27 3.40 -10.42
CA TYR A 782 -11.95 3.29 -11.85
C TYR A 782 -11.61 4.63 -12.49
N THR A 783 -11.71 5.75 -11.77
CA THR A 783 -11.30 7.07 -12.28
C THR A 783 -9.81 7.06 -12.58
N TYR A 784 -9.42 7.53 -13.78
CA TYR A 784 -8.04 7.64 -14.19
C TYR A 784 -7.24 8.47 -13.19
N TYR A 785 -6.12 7.94 -12.74
CA TYR A 785 -5.30 8.56 -11.71
C TYR A 785 -3.99 9.09 -12.30
N LYS A 786 -3.90 10.41 -12.51
CA LYS A 786 -2.68 11.10 -12.93
C LYS A 786 -1.97 11.66 -11.69
N ARG A 787 -0.67 11.37 -11.53
CA ARG A 787 0.10 11.74 -10.32
C ARG A 787 0.31 13.24 -10.19
N SER A 788 0.67 13.90 -11.28
CA SER A 788 0.89 15.35 -11.31
C SER A 788 -0.40 16.17 -11.22
N SER A 789 -1.53 15.57 -11.58
CA SER A 789 -2.84 16.23 -11.61
C SER A 789 -3.98 15.24 -11.31
N PRO A 790 -4.08 14.77 -10.05
CA PRO A 790 -5.15 13.86 -9.65
C PRO A 790 -6.53 14.51 -9.80
N TYR A 791 -7.57 13.67 -9.89
CA TYR A 791 -8.95 14.14 -10.09
C TYR A 791 -9.37 15.12 -8.98
N PRO A 792 -9.81 16.36 -9.32
CA PRO A 792 -9.95 17.48 -8.36
C PRO A 792 -10.82 17.18 -7.15
N SER A 793 -12.00 16.56 -7.34
CA SER A 793 -12.89 16.27 -6.22
C SER A 793 -12.30 15.21 -5.27
N GLN A 794 -11.49 14.27 -5.79
CA GLN A 794 -10.80 13.30 -4.93
C GLN A 794 -9.73 13.97 -4.06
N LEU A 795 -8.93 14.88 -4.61
CA LEU A 795 -7.96 15.67 -3.83
C LEU A 795 -8.63 16.52 -2.77
N THR A 796 -9.74 17.20 -3.13
CA THR A 796 -10.49 18.04 -2.18
C THR A 796 -11.00 17.25 -0.99
N PHE A 797 -11.35 15.97 -1.19
CA PHE A 797 -11.77 15.05 -0.13
C PHE A 797 -10.63 14.15 0.39
N ASP A 798 -9.41 14.69 0.49
CA ASP A 798 -8.23 14.06 1.08
C ASP A 798 -7.72 12.82 0.33
N GLY A 799 -7.95 12.72 -0.98
CA GLY A 799 -7.27 11.75 -1.84
C GLY A 799 -5.76 12.01 -1.88
N THR A 800 -4.96 10.96 -1.95
CA THR A 800 -3.50 11.06 -1.92
C THR A 800 -2.92 11.29 -3.33
N GLY A 801 -1.72 11.87 -3.43
CA GLY A 801 -1.01 12.01 -4.72
C GLY A 801 -0.42 10.70 -5.25
N ARG A 802 -0.32 9.66 -4.42
CA ARG A 802 0.23 8.32 -4.75
C ARG A 802 1.65 8.33 -5.34
N ASN A 803 2.42 9.37 -5.07
CA ASN A 803 3.84 9.43 -5.45
C ASN A 803 4.70 8.52 -4.56
N VAL A 804 4.30 8.37 -3.30
CA VAL A 804 4.90 7.48 -2.30
C VAL A 804 3.83 6.64 -1.64
N CYS A 805 4.23 5.64 -0.87
CA CYS A 805 3.34 4.84 -0.03
C CYS A 805 2.57 5.74 0.94
N ASN A 806 1.25 5.53 1.03
CA ASN A 806 0.41 6.26 1.96
C ASN A 806 -0.30 5.28 2.91
N ALA A 807 0.18 5.21 4.14
CA ALA A 807 -0.39 4.33 5.15
C ALA A 807 -1.75 4.81 5.65
N ARG A 808 -2.00 6.12 5.65
CA ARG A 808 -3.27 6.74 6.06
C ARG A 808 -3.56 8.03 5.29
N ARG A 809 -4.85 8.38 5.20
CA ARG A 809 -5.31 9.71 4.74
C ARG A 809 -5.66 10.57 5.96
N ILE A 810 -5.14 11.79 6.01
CA ILE A 810 -5.50 12.76 7.06
C ILE A 810 -6.84 13.38 6.67
N ARG A 811 -7.89 13.07 7.45
CA ARG A 811 -9.24 13.59 7.18
C ARG A 811 -9.34 15.05 7.60
N THR A 812 -9.66 15.92 6.65
CA THR A 812 -9.92 17.34 6.89
C THR A 812 -11.41 17.68 6.76
N ASN A 813 -11.82 18.83 7.26
CA ASN A 813 -13.15 19.38 7.03
C ASN A 813 -13.00 20.84 6.59
N THR A 814 -13.11 21.08 5.29
CA THR A 814 -12.84 22.40 4.69
C THR A 814 -14.03 22.94 3.95
N PRO A 815 -14.18 24.27 3.84
CA PRO A 815 -15.22 24.90 3.00
C PRO A 815 -15.18 24.46 1.54
N LEU A 816 -14.00 24.14 1.01
CA LEU A 816 -13.84 23.66 -0.37
C LEU A 816 -14.59 22.35 -0.63
N GLN A 817 -14.68 21.47 0.37
CA GLN A 817 -15.41 20.22 0.27
C GLN A 817 -16.92 20.47 0.08
N ALA A 818 -17.49 21.38 0.87
CA ALA A 818 -18.87 21.81 0.71
C ALA A 818 -19.08 22.50 -0.66
N LEU A 819 -18.14 23.36 -1.07
CA LEU A 819 -18.21 24.03 -2.37
C LEU A 819 -18.24 23.03 -3.54
N VAL A 820 -17.40 22.00 -3.50
CA VAL A 820 -17.41 20.93 -4.52
C VAL A 820 -18.76 20.22 -4.56
N THR A 821 -19.28 19.74 -3.45
CA THR A 821 -20.53 18.98 -3.43
C THR A 821 -21.76 19.83 -3.77
N LEU A 822 -21.67 21.16 -3.61
CA LEU A 822 -22.73 22.09 -3.98
C LEU A 822 -22.69 22.52 -5.46
N ASN A 823 -21.51 22.58 -6.09
CA ASN A 823 -21.37 23.26 -7.40
C ASN A 823 -20.76 22.40 -8.50
N ASP A 824 -20.03 21.31 -8.18
CA ASP A 824 -19.42 20.46 -9.21
C ASP A 824 -20.52 19.80 -10.07
N PRO A 825 -20.40 19.85 -11.41
CA PRO A 825 -21.41 19.32 -12.32
C PRO A 825 -21.78 17.85 -12.06
N VAL A 826 -20.86 17.00 -11.62
CA VAL A 826 -21.16 15.60 -11.30
C VAL A 826 -22.11 15.48 -10.11
N PHE A 827 -21.93 16.30 -9.07
CA PHE A 827 -22.80 16.32 -7.90
C PHE A 827 -24.15 16.99 -8.20
N MET A 828 -24.15 18.01 -9.04
CA MET A 828 -25.41 18.65 -9.50
C MET A 828 -26.24 17.71 -10.39
N GLU A 829 -25.59 16.99 -11.32
CA GLU A 829 -26.26 15.95 -12.12
C GLU A 829 -26.86 14.86 -11.21
N ALA A 830 -26.11 14.39 -10.21
CA ALA A 830 -26.61 13.42 -9.24
C ALA A 830 -27.80 13.98 -8.43
N ALA A 831 -27.73 15.24 -7.98
CA ALA A 831 -28.80 15.90 -7.25
C ALA A 831 -30.08 16.03 -8.11
N THR A 832 -29.93 16.39 -9.37
CA THR A 832 -31.05 16.50 -10.32
C THR A 832 -31.76 15.17 -10.50
N HIS A 833 -31.03 14.09 -10.78
CA HIS A 833 -31.61 12.76 -10.92
C HIS A 833 -32.20 12.23 -9.61
N PHE A 834 -31.63 12.58 -8.46
CA PHE A 834 -32.19 12.25 -7.16
C PHE A 834 -33.51 13.04 -6.91
N GLY A 835 -33.55 14.33 -7.26
CA GLY A 835 -34.77 15.16 -7.23
C GLY A 835 -35.92 14.56 -8.07
N GLN A 836 -35.61 14.09 -9.27
CA GLN A 836 -36.60 13.40 -10.12
C GLN A 836 -37.13 12.11 -9.47
N LYS A 837 -36.30 11.35 -8.74
CA LYS A 837 -36.82 10.20 -7.96
C LYS A 837 -37.80 10.61 -6.88
N MET A 838 -37.58 11.78 -6.24
CA MET A 838 -38.52 12.31 -5.25
C MET A 838 -39.85 12.74 -5.90
N LEU A 839 -39.83 13.13 -7.18
CA LEU A 839 -41.00 13.55 -7.96
C LEU A 839 -41.85 12.41 -8.55
N LYS A 840 -41.30 11.17 -8.62
CA LYS A 840 -41.94 10.03 -9.32
C LYS A 840 -43.38 9.67 -8.86
N ASN A 841 -43.78 10.10 -7.66
CA ASN A 841 -45.14 9.83 -7.13
C ASN A 841 -45.98 11.11 -7.20
N PRO A 842 -46.82 11.31 -8.22
CA PRO A 842 -47.48 12.59 -8.49
C PRO A 842 -48.52 13.01 -7.43
N GLY A 843 -49.02 12.08 -6.62
CA GLY A 843 -50.01 12.39 -5.56
C GLY A 843 -49.44 12.84 -4.21
N LEU A 844 -48.11 12.83 -4.04
CA LEU A 844 -47.50 13.18 -2.77
C LEU A 844 -47.33 14.70 -2.57
N SER A 845 -47.58 15.16 -1.33
CA SER A 845 -47.23 16.54 -0.94
C SER A 845 -45.71 16.77 -0.97
N VAL A 846 -45.30 18.03 -0.98
CA VAL A 846 -43.88 18.43 -0.89
C VAL A 846 -43.21 17.81 0.34
N ASN A 847 -43.88 17.80 1.47
CA ASN A 847 -43.39 17.20 2.71
C ASN A 847 -43.14 15.69 2.54
N ASP A 848 -44.10 14.98 1.93
CA ASP A 848 -43.99 13.53 1.73
C ASP A 848 -42.89 13.18 0.73
N ARG A 849 -42.66 13.99 -0.30
CA ARG A 849 -41.59 13.83 -1.27
C ARG A 849 -40.20 14.00 -0.63
N ILE A 850 -40.03 15.04 0.21
CA ILE A 850 -38.76 15.25 0.98
C ILE A 850 -38.57 14.11 1.98
N GLN A 851 -39.63 13.68 2.68
CA GLN A 851 -39.59 12.52 3.57
C GLN A 851 -39.16 11.25 2.80
N HIS A 852 -39.71 11.03 1.61
CA HIS A 852 -39.35 9.90 0.75
C HIS A 852 -37.88 9.96 0.31
N GLY A 853 -37.40 11.13 -0.09
CA GLY A 853 -35.98 11.33 -0.40
C GLY A 853 -35.06 11.00 0.79
N TYR A 854 -35.41 11.49 1.97
CA TYR A 854 -34.68 11.20 3.20
C TYR A 854 -34.67 9.70 3.56
N HIS A 855 -35.79 9.03 3.30
CA HIS A 855 -35.89 7.58 3.47
C HIS A 855 -34.99 6.81 2.46
N ILE A 856 -34.89 7.26 1.21
CA ILE A 856 -33.94 6.67 0.23
C ILE A 856 -32.50 6.78 0.73
N LEU A 857 -32.12 7.90 1.37
CA LEU A 857 -30.76 8.15 1.87
C LEU A 857 -30.43 7.33 3.12
N LEU A 858 -31.37 7.25 4.09
CA LEU A 858 -31.07 6.79 5.45
C LEU A 858 -31.99 5.68 5.98
N ASN A 859 -33.05 5.33 5.25
CA ASN A 859 -34.12 4.43 5.71
C ASN A 859 -34.82 4.90 7.00
N LYS A 860 -34.77 6.21 7.29
CA LYS A 860 -35.30 6.84 8.52
C LYS A 860 -36.35 7.93 8.19
N PRO A 861 -37.26 8.22 9.13
CA PRO A 861 -38.05 9.44 9.05
C PRO A 861 -37.17 10.68 9.26
N ILE A 862 -37.46 11.77 8.54
CA ILE A 862 -36.81 13.06 8.76
C ILE A 862 -37.38 13.76 9.99
N SER A 863 -36.52 14.42 10.79
CA SER A 863 -37.01 15.23 11.90
C SER A 863 -37.71 16.51 11.41
N PRO A 864 -38.72 17.01 12.14
CA PRO A 864 -39.37 18.30 11.80
C PRO A 864 -38.37 19.45 11.69
N THR A 865 -37.32 19.47 12.53
CA THR A 865 -36.26 20.48 12.51
C THR A 865 -35.42 20.49 11.24
N LEU A 866 -35.26 19.35 10.56
CA LEU A 866 -34.59 19.25 9.25
C LEU A 866 -35.59 19.42 8.08
N LEU A 867 -36.84 18.96 8.23
CA LEU A 867 -37.83 19.02 7.17
C LEU A 867 -38.22 20.47 6.83
N GLN A 868 -38.47 21.32 7.82
CA GLN A 868 -38.96 22.70 7.60
C GLN A 868 -37.97 23.57 6.78
N PRO A 869 -36.65 23.58 7.04
CA PRO A 869 -35.70 24.29 6.18
C PRO A 869 -35.69 23.78 4.73
N LEU A 870 -35.81 22.47 4.49
CA LEU A 870 -35.86 21.91 3.13
C LEU A 870 -37.15 22.27 2.40
N VAL A 871 -38.31 22.30 3.09
CA VAL A 871 -39.56 22.77 2.55
C VAL A 871 -39.51 24.27 2.21
N LYS A 872 -38.85 25.06 3.07
CA LYS A 872 -38.62 26.48 2.78
C LYS A 872 -37.75 26.64 1.53
N LEU A 873 -36.59 25.92 1.48
CA LEU A 873 -35.70 25.92 0.31
C LEU A 873 -36.48 25.59 -0.99
N TYR A 874 -37.31 24.56 -0.97
CA TYR A 874 -38.17 24.23 -2.13
C TYR A 874 -39.05 25.41 -2.55
N LYS A 875 -39.78 26.06 -1.60
CA LYS A 875 -40.69 27.19 -1.90
C LYS A 875 -39.93 28.38 -2.49
N ASP A 876 -38.80 28.72 -1.89
CA ASP A 876 -37.95 29.83 -2.32
C ASP A 876 -37.39 29.56 -3.72
N SER A 877 -36.86 28.35 -3.95
CA SER A 877 -36.32 27.91 -5.24
C SER A 877 -37.38 27.88 -6.34
N LYS A 878 -38.57 27.35 -6.02
CA LYS A 878 -39.72 27.33 -6.97
C LYS A 878 -40.12 28.75 -7.37
N THR A 879 -40.17 29.67 -6.44
CA THR A 879 -40.46 31.10 -6.71
C THR A 879 -39.38 31.71 -7.60
N TYR A 880 -38.12 31.45 -7.29
CA TYR A 880 -36.99 31.94 -8.05
C TYR A 880 -36.99 31.44 -9.50
N TYR A 881 -37.13 30.14 -9.72
CA TYR A 881 -37.13 29.55 -11.06
C TYR A 881 -38.37 29.93 -11.90
N LYS A 882 -39.50 30.26 -11.25
CA LYS A 882 -40.67 30.84 -11.95
C LYS A 882 -40.35 32.22 -12.54
N SER A 883 -39.54 33.01 -11.85
CA SER A 883 -39.11 34.34 -12.34
C SER A 883 -37.87 34.29 -13.24
N HIS A 884 -37.17 33.13 -13.33
CA HIS A 884 -35.97 32.93 -14.16
C HIS A 884 -36.09 31.63 -14.98
N PRO A 885 -37.06 31.55 -15.92
CA PRO A 885 -37.33 30.30 -16.65
C PRO A 885 -36.16 29.89 -17.58
N GLU A 886 -35.27 30.82 -17.93
CA GLU A 886 -34.05 30.55 -18.69
C GLU A 886 -33.13 29.62 -17.94
N LEU A 887 -33.00 29.72 -16.63
CA LEU A 887 -32.12 28.88 -15.77
C LEU A 887 -32.67 27.46 -15.60
N VAL A 888 -33.96 27.24 -15.80
CA VAL A 888 -34.57 25.90 -15.76
C VAL A 888 -33.97 25.01 -16.86
N LYS A 889 -33.64 25.59 -18.02
CA LYS A 889 -33.07 24.88 -19.17
C LYS A 889 -31.63 24.35 -18.89
N GLU A 890 -30.97 24.89 -17.88
CA GLU A 890 -29.62 24.44 -17.48
C GLU A 890 -29.67 23.14 -16.68
N ILE A 891 -30.88 22.74 -16.21
CA ILE A 891 -31.07 21.48 -15.49
C ILE A 891 -30.89 20.30 -16.45
N GLN A 892 -29.97 19.41 -16.14
CA GLN A 892 -29.53 18.31 -17.01
C GLN A 892 -30.52 17.12 -16.99
N VAL A 893 -31.77 17.36 -17.43
CA VAL A 893 -32.77 16.32 -17.63
C VAL A 893 -33.57 16.61 -18.92
N GLU A 894 -34.30 15.62 -19.40
CA GLU A 894 -35.13 15.78 -20.57
C GLU A 894 -36.38 16.64 -20.24
N ASN A 895 -36.55 17.74 -20.97
CA ASN A 895 -37.67 18.69 -20.80
C ASN A 895 -37.88 19.17 -19.34
N PRO A 896 -36.87 19.81 -18.71
CA PRO A 896 -36.95 20.22 -17.32
C PRO A 896 -38.03 21.26 -17.07
N ASP A 897 -38.72 21.16 -15.94
CA ASP A 897 -39.64 22.14 -15.44
C ASP A 897 -39.19 22.80 -14.13
N VAL A 898 -40.01 23.72 -13.60
CA VAL A 898 -39.72 24.45 -12.36
C VAL A 898 -39.67 23.50 -11.14
N GLU A 899 -40.42 22.40 -11.17
CA GLU A 899 -40.40 21.39 -10.11
C GLU A 899 -39.07 20.63 -10.09
N ASP A 900 -38.61 20.23 -11.28
CA ASP A 900 -37.30 19.57 -11.43
C ASP A 900 -36.18 20.44 -10.86
N ALA A 901 -36.16 21.73 -11.22
CA ALA A 901 -35.17 22.68 -10.75
C ALA A 901 -35.24 22.89 -9.23
N ALA A 902 -36.42 23.07 -8.67
CA ALA A 902 -36.60 23.24 -7.24
C ALA A 902 -36.19 21.99 -6.44
N PHE A 903 -36.58 20.80 -6.92
CA PHE A 903 -36.19 19.55 -6.26
C PHE A 903 -34.73 19.17 -6.47
N ALA A 904 -34.08 19.60 -7.54
CA ALA A 904 -32.62 19.46 -7.71
C ALA A 904 -31.84 20.18 -6.60
N LEU A 905 -32.22 21.41 -6.25
CA LEU A 905 -31.61 22.16 -5.14
C LEU A 905 -31.91 21.52 -3.77
N VAL A 906 -33.14 21.06 -3.54
CA VAL A 906 -33.47 20.33 -2.30
C VAL A 906 -32.67 19.04 -2.20
N ALA A 907 -32.56 18.28 -3.28
CA ALA A 907 -31.76 17.05 -3.33
C ALA A 907 -30.30 17.32 -3.10
N ASN A 908 -29.74 18.40 -3.69
CA ASN A 908 -28.35 18.82 -3.45
C ASN A 908 -28.13 19.17 -1.97
N ALA A 909 -29.01 19.96 -1.36
CA ALA A 909 -28.93 20.26 0.07
C ALA A 909 -29.01 18.99 0.95
N MET A 910 -29.85 18.02 0.58
CA MET A 910 -29.97 16.75 1.29
C MET A 910 -28.68 15.92 1.18
N LEU A 911 -28.05 15.86 0.02
CA LEU A 911 -26.77 15.16 -0.18
C LEU A 911 -25.61 15.78 0.61
N ASN A 912 -25.72 17.07 0.98
CA ASN A 912 -24.76 17.83 1.77
C ASN A 912 -25.03 17.79 3.28
N LEU A 913 -26.10 17.14 3.76
CA LEU A 913 -26.34 16.99 5.18
C LEU A 913 -25.17 16.23 5.85
N ASP A 914 -24.74 16.68 7.03
CA ASP A 914 -23.66 16.04 7.78
C ASP A 914 -23.89 14.54 7.99
N VAL A 915 -25.14 14.12 8.26
CA VAL A 915 -25.48 12.69 8.41
C VAL A 915 -25.32 11.87 7.12
N ILE A 916 -25.21 12.52 5.97
CA ILE A 916 -25.01 11.88 4.66
C ILE A 916 -23.53 11.81 4.30
N ILE A 917 -22.75 12.85 4.60
CA ILE A 917 -21.31 12.86 4.34
C ILE A 917 -20.48 12.22 5.44
N THR A 918 -21.14 11.76 6.51
CA THR A 918 -20.50 11.00 7.62
C THR A 918 -21.14 9.62 7.78
N LYS A 919 -20.42 8.70 8.42
CA LYS A 919 -20.97 7.48 9.02
C LYS A 919 -20.96 7.64 10.55
N ASN A 920 -22.06 7.26 11.18
CA ASN A 920 -22.27 7.43 12.62
C ASN A 920 -22.27 6.10 13.36
#